data_77cf9de97ba5b8f5e483a23098d78a81
#
_entry.id   77cf9de97ba5b8f5e483a23098d78a81
#
_cell.length_a   1.000
_cell.length_b   1.000
_cell.length_c   1.000
_cell.angle_alpha   90.00
_cell.angle_beta   90.00
_cell.angle_gamma   90.00
#
_symmetry.space_group_name_H-M   'P 1'
#
loop_
_entity.id
_entity.type
_entity.pdbx_description
1 polymer ?
#
loop_
_entity_poly.entity_id
_entity_poly.type
_entity_poly.pdbx_seq_one_letter_code
_entity_poly.pdbx_strand_id
1 'polypeptide(L)'
;MTTFLRSLQFVRRFSLHGRRLGCSSTTHVINTQLLNLSRRQCALLHEQRTYVTKPQFNDKIYNELNIDNLLNELDQRVRNYRGIYKSHIDQVLNAVTEKGSLTHMQALLLIRCCGEFLRGESPAIRNALTEQIWEIIKELRVPLDVSHYNALLLVYLENEKDFSPVDILCEMKANKIEPNHVTFQRLIRQYCNKGDISGATKILEHMSEKEIPINENIFNSLIKGHSESGDISNSIKILDIMKNAGIELTSRTYSEILCAHAKAGDVESIKSTFNQCQEKNIQLTDKEVLDVIYTLAVNQHLNMIDEMISYLNKGGLYNKDAVACILKLLEKNCIDVAYILLKTLLKPENLKNYESGGFFLRKLVTSDASNETMIKYCNLLLKDELHHNPFELTIIYMFTHNKQQRTLSIMKSWAETGAEIREHYFFPIFVAHSKDNNLQGLLNTVKSMVFDFKITPSISTIKEYIVPYLVEDVFTNAQTLVNNHLPFANVAHAILLHLLSQSKTQLAHDFITSTTLTYRLGMLTRPLTRALARTKDSASIAGIVHQQYVLAQKNQNTVSEDKLTSREFSSLIVSKAVIDLPSYDTTLMIEFLQNLYERGVGIDKGAAEQVKQYLGNTLNDEIEGLLNALTSDSLEPKNIERNGNHRIQRYRNSKDSIEESDEFHKLLQVQQYVRNGEKEAVQQSLSQLEQENIKYFPGFCATLIDYYASLDDVEGATKWFTKLKEIGSGFKLNKGKILKYAATLIQSNKIEEALEVLKNPINDVDNNRNVLAEKLLERVYNVCPERTEEFVKLMHDQKLINIVTANMFAPLIKGYLKAGDIEKVIEKYKWVCENYKLTPCKILIMSHLINKEDAKTLKYITDLSTKVHGEVNSLIDLAVAFFECNRLYQARKILETPGLRLNREKMRIIIEKYYMYDETRLEGFIQLLNGLFLDVDPFYVLLLKSYGKKGKWEKCLALWTQMQEENIQPSVTFMEELERILKQCNQEIPFATSHKESVTDQNFACLA
;
A
#
# COMPACT_ATOMS: atom_id res chain seq x y z
N MET A 1 2.86 -4.91 -14.50
CA MET A 1 4.19 -4.32 -14.24
C MET A 1 4.49 -4.12 -12.76
N THR A 2 3.59 -3.56 -11.95
CA THR A 2 3.73 -3.53 -10.47
C THR A 2 3.83 -4.92 -9.84
N THR A 3 3.14 -5.90 -10.40
CA THR A 3 3.25 -7.33 -10.03
C THR A 3 4.60 -7.94 -10.42
N PHE A 4 5.20 -7.50 -11.52
CA PHE A 4 6.54 -7.90 -11.95
C PHE A 4 7.63 -7.37 -11.00
N LEU A 5 7.53 -6.10 -10.57
CA LEU A 5 8.44 -5.52 -9.59
C LEU A 5 8.31 -6.18 -8.19
N ARG A 6 7.07 -6.55 -7.80
CA ARG A 6 6.84 -7.30 -6.54
C ARG A 6 7.36 -8.74 -6.62
N SER A 7 7.27 -9.39 -7.78
CA SER A 7 7.82 -10.73 -7.97
C SER A 7 9.34 -10.74 -8.00
N LEU A 8 9.99 -9.71 -8.56
CA LEU A 8 11.46 -9.54 -8.49
C LEU A 8 11.95 -9.32 -7.06
N GLN A 9 11.23 -8.54 -6.24
CA GLN A 9 11.55 -8.40 -4.81
C GLN A 9 11.34 -9.70 -4.03
N PHE A 10 10.34 -10.49 -4.40
CA PHE A 10 10.08 -11.80 -3.80
C PHE A 10 11.18 -12.82 -4.17
N VAL A 11 11.58 -12.84 -5.43
CA VAL A 11 12.72 -13.66 -5.93
C VAL A 11 14.01 -13.33 -5.20
N ARG A 12 14.29 -12.04 -4.96
CA ARG A 12 15.48 -11.58 -4.24
C ARG A 12 15.50 -12.06 -2.77
N ARG A 13 14.35 -12.09 -2.08
CA ARG A 13 14.25 -12.63 -0.72
C ARG A 13 14.56 -14.12 -0.65
N PHE A 14 14.14 -14.89 -1.64
CA PHE A 14 14.38 -16.34 -1.68
C PHE A 14 15.81 -16.71 -2.11
N SER A 15 16.42 -15.98 -3.04
CA SER A 15 17.80 -16.26 -3.48
C SER A 15 18.85 -15.97 -2.39
N LEU A 16 18.59 -14.99 -1.50
CA LEU A 16 19.46 -14.68 -0.36
C LEU A 16 19.34 -15.73 0.76
N HIS A 17 18.18 -16.38 0.92
CA HIS A 17 18.01 -17.49 1.89
C HIS A 17 18.58 -18.82 1.38
N GLY A 18 18.54 -19.07 0.07
CA GLY A 18 19.09 -20.30 -0.54
C GLY A 18 20.63 -20.40 -0.49
N ARG A 19 21.34 -19.28 -0.40
CA ARG A 19 22.81 -19.29 -0.26
C ARG A 19 23.30 -19.66 1.15
N ARG A 20 22.43 -19.65 2.15
CA ARG A 20 22.78 -20.04 3.54
C ARG A 20 22.51 -21.50 3.88
N LEU A 21 21.76 -22.21 3.04
CA LEU A 21 21.48 -23.64 3.22
C LEU A 21 22.03 -24.38 2.01
N GLY A 22 23.15 -25.04 2.20
CA GLY A 22 23.91 -25.78 1.19
C GLY A 22 23.18 -27.04 0.68
N CYS A 23 22.01 -26.90 0.07
CA CYS A 23 21.30 -28.01 -0.55
C CYS A 23 21.07 -27.72 -2.03
N SER A 24 21.78 -28.45 -2.89
CA SER A 24 21.74 -28.32 -4.34
C SER A 24 20.43 -28.79 -5.01
N SER A 25 19.57 -29.53 -4.32
CA SER A 25 18.31 -30.08 -4.87
C SER A 25 17.13 -29.13 -4.82
N THR A 26 17.12 -28.19 -3.89
CA THR A 26 16.03 -27.19 -3.74
C THR A 26 16.13 -26.05 -4.75
N THR A 27 17.31 -25.75 -5.26
CA THR A 27 17.54 -24.69 -6.25
C THR A 27 16.90 -25.04 -7.62
N HIS A 28 16.85 -26.32 -7.98
CA HIS A 28 16.27 -26.75 -9.27
C HIS A 28 14.75 -26.65 -9.29
N VAL A 29 14.08 -26.98 -8.18
CA VAL A 29 12.61 -26.87 -8.06
C VAL A 29 12.16 -25.42 -7.96
N ILE A 30 12.91 -24.59 -7.23
CA ILE A 30 12.61 -23.15 -7.09
C ILE A 30 12.81 -22.41 -8.43
N ASN A 31 13.88 -22.76 -9.18
CA ASN A 31 14.12 -22.18 -10.50
C ASN A 31 13.02 -22.59 -11.51
N THR A 32 12.49 -23.81 -11.43
CA THR A 32 11.38 -24.26 -12.30
C THR A 32 10.06 -23.58 -11.96
N GLN A 33 9.78 -23.33 -10.69
CA GLN A 33 8.60 -22.58 -10.27
C GLN A 33 8.68 -21.07 -10.61
N LEU A 34 9.87 -20.48 -10.52
CA LEU A 34 10.12 -19.09 -10.89
C LEU A 34 10.09 -18.86 -12.40
N LEU A 35 10.60 -19.81 -13.19
CA LEU A 35 10.45 -19.82 -14.64
C LEU A 35 8.96 -19.95 -15.07
N ASN A 36 8.17 -20.72 -14.32
CA ASN A 36 6.75 -20.84 -14.56
C ASN A 36 5.94 -19.58 -14.15
N LEU A 37 6.37 -18.84 -13.14
CA LEU A 37 5.77 -17.56 -12.76
C LEU A 37 6.10 -16.46 -13.77
N SER A 38 7.34 -16.36 -14.25
CA SER A 38 7.72 -15.42 -15.32
C SER A 38 7.04 -15.77 -16.64
N ARG A 39 6.88 -17.06 -16.97
CA ARG A 39 6.14 -17.53 -18.13
C ARG A 39 4.65 -17.20 -18.06
N ARG A 40 4.01 -17.34 -16.88
CA ARG A 40 2.60 -16.94 -16.68
C ARG A 40 2.39 -15.44 -16.82
N GLN A 41 3.34 -14.62 -16.37
CA GLN A 41 3.27 -13.16 -16.50
C GLN A 41 3.54 -12.68 -17.93
N CYS A 42 4.46 -13.32 -18.63
CA CYS A 42 4.64 -13.09 -20.07
C CYS A 42 3.45 -13.61 -20.90
N ALA A 43 2.83 -14.70 -20.51
CA ALA A 43 1.60 -15.20 -21.12
C ALA A 43 0.42 -14.24 -20.92
N LEU A 44 0.29 -13.64 -19.74
CA LEU A 44 -0.72 -12.60 -19.48
C LEU A 44 -0.52 -11.34 -20.32
N LEU A 45 0.74 -10.97 -20.64
CA LEU A 45 1.05 -9.89 -21.59
C LEU A 45 0.75 -10.30 -23.05
N HIS A 46 0.78 -11.60 -23.33
CA HIS A 46 0.42 -12.14 -24.65
C HIS A 46 -1.10 -12.31 -24.78
N GLU A 47 -1.79 -12.71 -23.72
CA GLU A 47 -3.26 -12.79 -23.69
C GLU A 47 -3.91 -11.41 -23.84
N GLN A 48 -3.29 -10.34 -23.36
CA GLN A 48 -3.77 -8.96 -23.61
C GLN A 48 -3.67 -8.56 -25.10
N ARG A 49 -2.93 -9.28 -25.95
CA ARG A 49 -2.87 -9.05 -27.40
C ARG A 49 -3.97 -9.76 -28.19
N THR A 50 -4.57 -10.82 -27.67
CA THR A 50 -5.62 -11.59 -28.35
C THR A 50 -7.04 -11.12 -28.06
N TYR A 51 -7.24 -10.17 -27.13
CA TYR A 51 -8.53 -9.57 -26.85
C TYR A 51 -8.80 -8.25 -27.60
N VAL A 52 -8.56 -8.27 -28.90
CA VAL A 52 -9.15 -7.29 -29.84
C VAL A 52 -10.18 -8.01 -30.70
N THR A 53 -11.15 -8.64 -30.07
CA THR A 53 -12.48 -8.90 -30.61
C THR A 53 -13.47 -8.79 -29.45
N LYS A 54 -14.26 -7.72 -29.47
CA LYS A 54 -15.28 -7.40 -28.50
C LYS A 54 -16.28 -8.55 -28.32
N PRO A 55 -16.57 -9.00 -27.09
CA PRO A 55 -17.89 -9.50 -26.74
C PRO A 55 -18.72 -8.34 -26.21
N GLN A 56 -19.83 -8.06 -26.86
CA GLN A 56 -20.89 -7.19 -26.33
C GLN A 56 -21.51 -7.87 -25.10
N PHE A 57 -21.14 -7.43 -23.91
CA PHE A 57 -21.90 -7.69 -22.68
C PHE A 57 -21.74 -6.52 -21.72
N ASN A 58 -22.88 -5.88 -21.40
CA ASN A 58 -23.18 -4.94 -20.31
C ASN A 58 -22.00 -4.18 -19.63
N ASP A 59 -21.26 -3.37 -20.36
CA ASP A 59 -20.14 -2.57 -19.88
C ASP A 59 -20.52 -1.38 -18.97
N LYS A 60 -21.80 -0.97 -18.93
CA LYS A 60 -22.18 0.25 -18.21
C LYS A 60 -22.10 0.16 -16.69
N ILE A 61 -22.40 -0.99 -16.10
CA ILE A 61 -22.37 -1.14 -14.63
C ILE A 61 -20.94 -1.38 -14.11
N TYR A 62 -20.05 -2.03 -14.89
CA TYR A 62 -18.66 -2.25 -14.51
C TYR A 62 -17.80 -0.97 -14.62
N ASN A 63 -18.11 -0.08 -15.56
CA ASN A 63 -17.37 1.17 -15.79
C ASN A 63 -17.67 2.23 -14.72
N GLU A 64 -18.90 2.35 -14.21
CA GLU A 64 -19.22 3.29 -13.13
C GLU A 64 -18.50 2.96 -11.82
N LEU A 65 -18.40 1.69 -11.45
CA LEU A 65 -17.62 1.23 -10.28
C LEU A 65 -16.10 1.46 -10.44
N ASN A 66 -15.59 1.53 -11.66
CA ASN A 66 -14.17 1.67 -11.92
C ASN A 66 -13.67 3.12 -11.80
N ILE A 67 -14.43 4.12 -12.23
CA ILE A 67 -14.06 5.55 -12.15
C ILE A 67 -13.93 6.02 -10.71
N ASP A 68 -14.95 5.77 -9.90
CA ASP A 68 -14.96 6.22 -8.50
C ASP A 68 -13.87 5.53 -7.69
N ASN A 69 -13.56 4.28 -7.98
CA ASN A 69 -12.42 3.57 -7.40
C ASN A 69 -11.07 4.18 -7.80
N LEU A 70 -10.89 4.55 -9.08
CA LEU A 70 -9.67 5.19 -9.57
C LEU A 70 -9.48 6.59 -8.95
N LEU A 71 -10.53 7.38 -8.87
CA LEU A 71 -10.50 8.70 -8.24
C LEU A 71 -10.27 8.60 -6.73
N ASN A 72 -10.90 7.64 -6.04
CA ASN A 72 -10.64 7.38 -4.63
C ASN A 72 -9.20 6.93 -4.37
N GLU A 73 -8.63 6.08 -5.23
CA GLU A 73 -7.20 5.71 -5.12
C GLU A 73 -6.30 6.94 -5.31
N LEU A 74 -6.63 7.81 -6.27
CA LEU A 74 -5.89 9.04 -6.53
C LEU A 74 -5.98 10.00 -5.33
N ASP A 75 -7.17 10.21 -4.77
CA ASP A 75 -7.40 11.02 -3.58
C ASP A 75 -6.62 10.49 -2.37
N GLN A 76 -6.66 9.18 -2.13
CA GLN A 76 -5.87 8.57 -1.07
C GLN A 76 -4.36 8.73 -1.27
N ARG A 77 -3.87 8.72 -2.51
CA ARG A 77 -2.45 8.98 -2.81
C ARG A 77 -2.07 10.42 -2.50
N VAL A 78 -2.91 11.39 -2.88
CA VAL A 78 -2.71 12.81 -2.57
C VAL A 78 -2.69 13.04 -1.06
N ARG A 79 -3.69 12.53 -0.33
CA ARG A 79 -3.82 12.68 1.12
C ARG A 79 -2.67 12.06 1.91
N ASN A 80 -2.13 10.94 1.43
CA ASN A 80 -1.00 10.25 2.07
C ASN A 80 0.35 10.69 1.51
N TYR A 81 0.41 11.78 0.75
CA TYR A 81 1.62 12.32 0.10
C TYR A 81 2.40 11.26 -0.68
N ARG A 82 1.70 10.28 -1.26
CA ARG A 82 2.30 9.25 -2.11
C ARG A 82 2.49 9.80 -3.51
N GLY A 83 3.62 9.47 -4.14
CA GLY A 83 3.89 9.85 -5.53
C GLY A 83 2.83 9.33 -6.48
N ILE A 84 2.42 10.20 -7.41
CA ILE A 84 1.50 9.89 -8.50
C ILE A 84 2.33 9.67 -9.76
N TYR A 85 1.88 8.78 -10.62
CA TYR A 85 2.46 8.53 -11.93
C TYR A 85 1.50 8.99 -13.03
N LYS A 86 2.02 9.44 -14.15
CA LYS A 86 1.23 9.84 -15.31
C LYS A 86 0.18 8.80 -15.69
N SER A 87 0.54 7.52 -15.65
CA SER A 87 -0.39 6.41 -15.95
C SER A 87 -1.65 6.38 -15.09
N HIS A 88 -1.60 6.86 -13.84
CA HIS A 88 -2.80 6.96 -12.99
C HIS A 88 -3.72 8.06 -13.49
N ILE A 89 -3.16 9.20 -13.91
CA ILE A 89 -3.93 10.31 -14.46
C ILE A 89 -4.51 9.94 -15.81
N ASP A 90 -3.72 9.33 -16.70
CA ASP A 90 -4.18 8.89 -18.03
C ASP A 90 -5.35 7.91 -17.91
N GLN A 91 -5.31 6.96 -16.95
CA GLN A 91 -6.43 6.03 -16.70
C GLN A 91 -7.69 6.75 -16.25
N VAL A 92 -7.55 7.72 -15.33
CA VAL A 92 -8.69 8.53 -14.86
C VAL A 92 -9.25 9.39 -15.98
N LEU A 93 -8.40 10.04 -16.80
CA LEU A 93 -8.85 10.88 -17.91
C LEU A 93 -9.63 10.06 -18.95
N ASN A 94 -9.13 8.88 -19.32
CA ASN A 94 -9.86 8.00 -20.24
C ASN A 94 -11.24 7.64 -19.68
N ALA A 95 -11.32 7.28 -18.41
CA ALA A 95 -12.57 6.94 -17.76
C ALA A 95 -13.52 8.15 -17.64
N VAL A 96 -12.99 9.36 -17.37
CA VAL A 96 -13.77 10.63 -17.35
C VAL A 96 -14.33 10.96 -18.73
N THR A 97 -13.53 10.78 -19.79
CA THR A 97 -13.95 11.01 -21.17
C THR A 97 -15.09 10.06 -21.57
N GLU A 98 -15.03 8.80 -21.12
CA GLU A 98 -16.09 7.80 -21.35
C GLU A 98 -17.38 8.13 -20.57
N LYS A 99 -17.27 8.57 -19.32
CA LYS A 99 -18.44 8.90 -18.45
C LYS A 99 -19.11 10.21 -18.84
N GLY A 100 -18.35 11.18 -19.35
CA GLY A 100 -18.83 12.51 -19.73
C GLY A 100 -19.29 13.38 -18.55
N SER A 101 -18.90 13.07 -17.30
CA SER A 101 -19.28 13.86 -16.12
C SER A 101 -18.17 13.83 -15.06
N LEU A 102 -17.98 14.97 -14.38
CA LEU A 102 -17.00 15.15 -13.31
C LEU A 102 -17.58 16.04 -12.21
N THR A 103 -17.39 15.69 -10.95
CA THR A 103 -17.81 16.56 -9.86
C THR A 103 -16.77 17.66 -9.62
N HIS A 104 -17.19 18.79 -9.00
CA HIS A 104 -16.28 19.89 -8.67
C HIS A 104 -15.10 19.45 -7.79
N MET A 105 -15.33 18.56 -6.80
CA MET A 105 -14.28 18.02 -5.94
C MET A 105 -13.29 17.11 -6.69
N GLN A 106 -13.78 16.33 -7.64
CA GLN A 106 -12.95 15.50 -8.51
C GLN A 106 -12.10 16.36 -9.46
N ALA A 107 -12.68 17.44 -9.99
CA ALA A 107 -11.96 18.44 -10.79
C ALA A 107 -10.84 19.09 -10.00
N LEU A 108 -11.10 19.54 -8.78
CA LEU A 108 -10.09 20.11 -7.88
C LEU A 108 -8.94 19.12 -7.61
N LEU A 109 -9.27 17.86 -7.34
CA LEU A 109 -8.29 16.79 -7.13
C LEU A 109 -7.38 16.62 -8.36
N LEU A 110 -7.97 16.55 -9.56
CA LEU A 110 -7.22 16.35 -10.82
C LEU A 110 -6.26 17.51 -11.11
N ILE A 111 -6.69 18.77 -10.91
CA ILE A 111 -5.82 19.94 -11.07
C ILE A 111 -4.62 19.82 -10.13
N ARG A 112 -4.86 19.54 -8.85
CA ARG A 112 -3.79 19.42 -7.84
C ARG A 112 -2.80 18.30 -8.14
N CYS A 113 -3.25 17.20 -8.76
CA CYS A 113 -2.38 16.09 -9.13
C CYS A 113 -1.28 16.47 -10.13
N CYS A 114 -1.48 17.53 -10.92
CA CYS A 114 -0.53 17.99 -11.95
C CYS A 114 0.64 18.84 -11.42
N GLY A 115 0.67 19.12 -10.11
CA GLY A 115 1.75 19.87 -9.48
C GLY A 115 2.87 18.97 -8.92
N GLU A 116 3.35 19.30 -7.73
CA GLU A 116 4.43 18.57 -7.03
C GLU A 116 4.13 17.09 -6.74
N PHE A 117 2.89 16.63 -6.81
CA PHE A 117 2.56 15.22 -6.65
C PHE A 117 3.05 14.35 -7.83
N LEU A 118 3.19 14.94 -9.03
CA LEU A 118 3.63 14.29 -10.26
C LEU A 118 5.14 14.52 -10.52
N ARG A 119 5.97 14.38 -9.50
CA ARG A 119 7.42 14.70 -9.53
C ARG A 119 8.22 13.88 -10.55
N GLY A 120 7.71 12.74 -10.97
CA GLY A 120 8.37 11.88 -11.96
C GLY A 120 8.40 12.45 -13.38
N GLU A 121 7.52 13.42 -13.69
CA GLU A 121 7.36 14.02 -15.01
C GLU A 121 7.99 15.42 -15.08
N SER A 122 8.43 15.83 -16.27
CA SER A 122 8.99 17.16 -16.49
C SER A 122 7.90 18.25 -16.34
N PRO A 123 8.29 19.50 -16.00
CA PRO A 123 7.34 20.62 -15.92
C PRO A 123 6.53 20.82 -17.20
N ALA A 124 7.13 20.60 -18.37
CA ALA A 124 6.46 20.70 -19.67
C ALA A 124 5.31 19.69 -19.79
N ILE A 125 5.55 18.43 -19.42
CA ILE A 125 4.51 17.36 -19.42
C ILE A 125 3.43 17.68 -18.40
N ARG A 126 3.80 18.12 -17.19
CA ARG A 126 2.85 18.53 -16.15
C ARG A 126 1.96 19.66 -16.59
N ASN A 127 2.53 20.68 -17.27
CA ASN A 127 1.78 21.79 -17.84
C ASN A 127 0.81 21.34 -18.94
N ALA A 128 1.25 20.50 -19.87
CA ALA A 128 0.38 19.95 -20.92
C ALA A 128 -0.81 19.17 -20.32
N LEU A 129 -0.56 18.35 -19.31
CA LEU A 129 -1.62 17.63 -18.58
C LEU A 129 -2.58 18.59 -17.85
N THR A 130 -2.04 19.65 -17.24
CA THR A 130 -2.85 20.66 -16.55
C THR A 130 -3.80 21.35 -17.53
N GLU A 131 -3.30 21.72 -18.70
CA GLU A 131 -4.12 22.33 -19.75
C GLU A 131 -5.19 21.39 -20.28
N GLN A 132 -4.82 20.15 -20.57
CA GLN A 132 -5.76 19.12 -21.01
C GLN A 132 -6.88 18.92 -19.97
N ILE A 133 -6.55 18.84 -18.68
CA ILE A 133 -7.55 18.71 -17.60
C ILE A 133 -8.42 19.95 -17.52
N TRP A 134 -7.82 21.16 -17.61
CA TRP A 134 -8.56 22.42 -17.55
C TRP A 134 -9.55 22.56 -18.70
N GLU A 135 -9.18 22.16 -19.92
CA GLU A 135 -10.06 22.10 -21.10
C GLU A 135 -11.22 21.11 -20.87
N ILE A 136 -10.93 19.89 -20.42
CA ILE A 136 -11.97 18.89 -20.11
C ILE A 136 -12.96 19.41 -19.06
N ILE A 137 -12.48 20.09 -18.01
CA ILE A 137 -13.32 20.71 -16.98
C ILE A 137 -14.27 21.76 -17.58
N LYS A 138 -13.76 22.60 -18.51
CA LYS A 138 -14.57 23.60 -19.24
C LYS A 138 -15.59 22.94 -20.17
N GLU A 139 -15.18 21.94 -20.94
CA GLU A 139 -16.07 21.20 -21.86
C GLU A 139 -17.23 20.52 -21.10
N LEU A 140 -16.93 19.91 -19.95
CA LEU A 140 -17.92 19.26 -19.08
C LEU A 140 -18.77 20.27 -18.27
N ARG A 141 -18.49 21.57 -18.37
CA ARG A 141 -19.15 22.65 -17.63
C ARG A 141 -19.22 22.39 -16.12
N VAL A 142 -18.11 21.92 -15.55
CA VAL A 142 -18.03 21.67 -14.11
C VAL A 142 -18.16 22.99 -13.35
N PRO A 143 -18.98 23.08 -12.28
CA PRO A 143 -19.07 24.27 -11.47
C PRO A 143 -17.72 24.58 -10.81
N LEU A 144 -17.15 25.74 -11.12
CA LEU A 144 -15.88 26.19 -10.58
C LEU A 144 -16.10 27.19 -9.44
N ASP A 145 -15.17 27.21 -8.49
CA ASP A 145 -15.06 28.19 -7.43
C ASP A 145 -13.62 28.71 -7.30
N VAL A 146 -13.38 29.59 -6.32
CA VAL A 146 -12.05 30.19 -6.08
C VAL A 146 -10.97 29.15 -5.76
N SER A 147 -11.34 27.98 -5.19
CA SER A 147 -10.38 26.94 -4.86
C SER A 147 -9.77 26.29 -6.10
N HIS A 148 -10.54 26.13 -7.18
CA HIS A 148 -10.08 25.60 -8.46
C HIS A 148 -9.04 26.54 -9.12
N TYR A 149 -9.35 27.84 -9.18
CA TYR A 149 -8.39 28.85 -9.70
C TYR A 149 -7.14 28.90 -8.82
N ASN A 150 -7.30 28.88 -7.51
CA ASN A 150 -6.16 28.82 -6.60
C ASN A 150 -5.31 27.56 -6.80
N ALA A 151 -5.92 26.39 -6.97
CA ALA A 151 -5.18 25.17 -7.29
C ALA A 151 -4.44 25.27 -8.63
N LEU A 152 -5.11 25.79 -9.68
CA LEU A 152 -4.53 26.00 -11.01
C LEU A 152 -3.32 26.94 -10.95
N LEU A 153 -3.46 28.09 -10.29
CA LEU A 153 -2.38 29.06 -10.13
C LEU A 153 -1.18 28.49 -9.38
N LEU A 154 -1.44 27.67 -8.34
CA LEU A 154 -0.37 27.00 -7.62
C LEU A 154 0.39 26.02 -8.53
N VAL A 155 -0.35 25.19 -9.27
CA VAL A 155 0.24 24.21 -10.20
C VAL A 155 1.05 24.92 -11.29
N TYR A 156 0.58 26.05 -11.81
CA TYR A 156 1.33 26.84 -12.78
C TYR A 156 2.64 27.38 -12.18
N LEU A 157 2.61 27.90 -10.94
CA LEU A 157 3.79 28.38 -10.23
C LEU A 157 4.80 27.25 -9.91
N GLU A 158 4.29 26.07 -9.50
CA GLU A 158 5.12 24.89 -9.22
C GLU A 158 5.79 24.32 -10.49
N ASN A 159 5.12 24.45 -11.63
CA ASN A 159 5.59 23.98 -12.93
C ASN A 159 6.35 25.04 -13.73
N GLU A 160 6.62 26.18 -13.11
CA GLU A 160 7.30 27.34 -13.76
C GLU A 160 6.61 27.76 -15.08
N LYS A 161 5.28 27.59 -15.16
CA LYS A 161 4.52 28.01 -16.35
C LYS A 161 4.33 29.51 -16.36
N ASP A 162 4.57 30.09 -17.51
CA ASP A 162 4.24 31.50 -17.75
C ASP A 162 2.76 31.68 -18.02
N PHE A 163 2.11 32.58 -17.29
CA PHE A 163 0.71 32.97 -17.49
C PHE A 163 0.51 34.46 -17.23
N SER A 164 -0.54 35.03 -17.81
CA SER A 164 -0.92 36.42 -17.60
C SER A 164 -1.85 36.55 -16.37
N PRO A 165 -1.45 37.24 -15.30
CA PRO A 165 -2.31 37.49 -14.16
C PRO A 165 -3.62 38.23 -14.51
N VAL A 166 -3.56 39.13 -15.51
CA VAL A 166 -4.72 39.90 -15.94
C VAL A 166 -5.76 39.00 -16.63
N ASP A 167 -5.32 38.06 -17.48
CA ASP A 167 -6.22 37.16 -18.18
C ASP A 167 -6.96 36.24 -17.20
N ILE A 168 -6.26 35.76 -16.17
CA ILE A 168 -6.88 34.94 -15.11
C ILE A 168 -7.95 35.74 -14.34
N LEU A 169 -7.64 37.00 -13.96
CA LEU A 169 -8.63 37.87 -13.30
C LEU A 169 -9.83 38.16 -14.18
N CYS A 170 -9.62 38.36 -15.49
CA CYS A 170 -10.70 38.52 -16.45
C CYS A 170 -11.54 37.26 -16.56
N GLU A 171 -10.93 36.09 -16.59
CA GLU A 171 -11.62 34.79 -16.64
C GLU A 171 -12.44 34.56 -15.36
N MET A 172 -11.87 34.81 -14.19
CA MET A 172 -12.58 34.71 -12.90
C MET A 172 -13.80 35.66 -12.86
N LYS A 173 -13.62 36.90 -13.32
CA LYS A 173 -14.70 37.88 -13.39
C LYS A 173 -15.81 37.46 -14.36
N ALA A 174 -15.46 36.93 -15.52
CA ALA A 174 -16.43 36.38 -16.50
C ALA A 174 -17.25 35.24 -15.91
N ASN A 175 -16.64 34.41 -15.06
CA ASN A 175 -17.31 33.30 -14.36
C ASN A 175 -17.95 33.72 -13.02
N LYS A 176 -18.00 35.03 -12.70
CA LYS A 176 -18.54 35.56 -11.45
C LYS A 176 -17.91 34.99 -10.17
N ILE A 177 -16.61 34.68 -10.22
CA ILE A 177 -15.85 34.16 -9.09
C ILE A 177 -14.99 35.29 -8.53
N GLU A 178 -15.17 35.59 -7.24
CA GLU A 178 -14.38 36.64 -6.58
C GLU A 178 -13.02 36.10 -6.14
N PRO A 179 -11.92 36.77 -6.51
CA PRO A 179 -10.59 36.43 -6.02
C PRO A 179 -10.47 36.69 -4.51
N ASN A 180 -9.84 35.78 -3.80
CA ASN A 180 -9.50 35.94 -2.38
C ASN A 180 -8.01 36.30 -2.20
N HIS A 181 -7.56 36.49 -0.96
CA HIS A 181 -6.17 36.86 -0.68
C HIS A 181 -5.16 35.83 -1.22
N VAL A 182 -5.50 34.51 -1.24
CA VAL A 182 -4.64 33.45 -1.79
C VAL A 182 -4.45 33.64 -3.30
N THR A 183 -5.52 34.04 -4.00
CA THR A 183 -5.46 34.35 -5.44
C THR A 183 -4.47 35.47 -5.70
N PHE A 184 -4.62 36.61 -5.02
CA PHE A 184 -3.75 37.77 -5.20
C PHE A 184 -2.29 37.46 -4.83
N GLN A 185 -2.06 36.74 -3.75
CA GLN A 185 -0.73 36.28 -3.36
C GLN A 185 -0.04 35.47 -4.49
N ARG A 186 -0.77 34.58 -5.17
CA ARG A 186 -0.24 33.76 -6.27
C ARG A 186 0.01 34.60 -7.53
N LEU A 187 -0.86 35.56 -7.83
CA LEU A 187 -0.67 36.48 -8.96
C LEU A 187 0.53 37.40 -8.74
N ILE A 188 0.70 37.96 -7.55
CA ILE A 188 1.89 38.74 -7.17
C ILE A 188 3.15 37.90 -7.33
N ARG A 189 3.13 36.64 -6.86
CA ARG A 189 4.26 35.71 -6.99
C ARG A 189 4.64 35.46 -8.46
N GLN A 190 3.65 35.43 -9.37
CA GLN A 190 3.92 35.30 -10.81
C GLN A 190 4.65 36.52 -11.38
N TYR A 191 4.19 37.73 -11.04
CA TYR A 191 4.89 38.94 -11.46
C TYR A 191 6.32 39.00 -10.88
N CYS A 192 6.46 38.65 -9.61
CA CYS A 192 7.76 38.61 -8.95
C CYS A 192 8.70 37.53 -9.52
N ASN A 193 8.20 36.37 -9.94
CA ASN A 193 9.02 35.37 -10.62
C ASN A 193 9.59 35.85 -11.96
N LYS A 194 8.95 36.85 -12.60
CA LYS A 194 9.43 37.51 -13.82
C LYS A 194 10.29 38.76 -13.55
N GLY A 195 10.44 39.15 -12.29
CA GLY A 195 11.05 40.41 -11.94
C GLY A 195 10.21 41.65 -12.28
N ASP A 196 8.91 41.48 -12.59
CA ASP A 196 7.99 42.57 -12.87
C ASP A 196 7.40 43.14 -11.57
N ILE A 197 8.17 44.04 -10.96
CA ILE A 197 7.75 44.71 -9.72
C ILE A 197 6.59 45.68 -9.98
N SER A 198 6.53 46.31 -11.17
CA SER A 198 5.44 47.21 -11.50
C SER A 198 4.08 46.53 -11.55
N GLY A 199 4.02 45.35 -12.18
CA GLY A 199 2.81 44.53 -12.18
C GLY A 199 2.39 44.05 -10.78
N ALA A 200 3.37 43.63 -9.97
CA ALA A 200 3.11 43.27 -8.58
C ALA A 200 2.55 44.41 -7.73
N THR A 201 3.10 45.65 -7.90
CA THR A 201 2.65 46.85 -7.18
C THR A 201 1.20 47.21 -7.52
N LYS A 202 0.78 47.10 -8.77
CA LYS A 202 -0.62 47.37 -9.19
C LYS A 202 -1.61 46.39 -8.51
N ILE A 203 -1.21 45.16 -8.33
CA ILE A 203 -2.07 44.19 -7.58
C ILE A 203 -2.13 44.58 -6.10
N LEU A 204 -1.02 45.02 -5.51
CA LEU A 204 -0.98 45.49 -4.11
C LEU A 204 -1.84 46.73 -3.89
N GLU A 205 -1.84 47.67 -4.81
CA GLU A 205 -2.73 48.84 -4.79
C GLU A 205 -4.18 48.41 -4.81
N HIS A 206 -4.53 47.49 -5.69
CA HIS A 206 -5.90 46.93 -5.76
C HIS A 206 -6.29 46.17 -4.46
N MET A 207 -5.37 45.43 -3.84
CA MET A 207 -5.65 44.77 -2.54
C MET A 207 -5.88 45.80 -1.44
N SER A 208 -5.10 46.89 -1.43
CA SER A 208 -5.26 47.97 -0.48
C SER A 208 -6.59 48.73 -0.65
N GLU A 209 -7.03 48.98 -1.89
CA GLU A 209 -8.36 49.55 -2.17
C GLU A 209 -9.52 48.71 -1.70
N LYS A 210 -9.34 47.38 -1.68
CA LYS A 210 -10.32 46.40 -1.21
C LYS A 210 -10.17 46.00 0.26
N GLU A 211 -9.27 46.62 0.98
CA GLU A 211 -8.97 46.33 2.38
C GLU A 211 -8.57 44.86 2.63
N ILE A 212 -7.97 44.21 1.62
CA ILE A 212 -7.50 42.82 1.74
C ILE A 212 -6.18 42.82 2.50
N PRO A 213 -6.03 42.02 3.59
CA PRO A 213 -4.83 42.09 4.41
C PRO A 213 -3.58 41.58 3.68
N ILE A 214 -2.47 42.32 3.80
CA ILE A 214 -1.16 41.95 3.26
C ILE A 214 -0.43 41.15 4.32
N ASN A 215 -0.05 39.91 3.95
CA ASN A 215 0.67 39.00 4.84
C ASN A 215 2.17 38.88 4.49
N GLU A 216 2.93 38.25 5.36
CA GLU A 216 4.38 37.99 5.17
C GLU A 216 4.68 37.33 3.81
N ASN A 217 3.86 36.40 3.32
CA ASN A 217 4.08 35.69 2.06
C ASN A 217 4.12 36.65 0.84
N ILE A 218 3.38 37.73 0.89
CA ILE A 218 3.36 38.74 -0.18
C ILE A 218 4.70 39.52 -0.15
N PHE A 219 5.16 39.94 1.02
CA PHE A 219 6.46 40.60 1.16
C PHE A 219 7.63 39.71 0.74
N ASN A 220 7.58 38.42 1.10
CA ASN A 220 8.58 37.47 0.68
C ASN A 220 8.57 37.27 -0.86
N SER A 221 7.39 37.35 -1.50
CA SER A 221 7.31 37.36 -2.96
C SER A 221 7.94 38.61 -3.57
N LEU A 222 7.78 39.79 -2.95
CA LEU A 222 8.42 41.04 -3.41
C LEU A 222 9.96 41.03 -3.24
N ILE A 223 10.46 40.46 -2.12
CA ILE A 223 11.91 40.26 -1.94
C ILE A 223 12.46 39.42 -3.09
N LYS A 224 11.78 38.32 -3.42
CA LYS A 224 12.13 37.47 -4.57
C LYS A 224 12.08 38.25 -5.88
N GLY A 225 11.03 39.05 -6.11
CA GLY A 225 10.85 39.84 -7.31
C GLY A 225 11.99 40.86 -7.54
N HIS A 226 12.36 41.57 -6.52
CA HIS A 226 13.52 42.48 -6.58
C HIS A 226 14.84 41.72 -6.82
N SER A 227 14.98 40.54 -6.23
CA SER A 227 16.13 39.68 -6.52
C SER A 227 16.14 39.20 -7.97
N GLU A 228 14.97 38.85 -8.54
CA GLU A 228 14.86 38.43 -9.95
C GLU A 228 15.15 39.60 -10.91
N SER A 229 14.78 40.84 -10.56
CA SER A 229 15.13 42.05 -11.33
C SER A 229 16.57 42.49 -11.17
N GLY A 230 17.37 41.85 -10.29
CA GLY A 230 18.75 42.18 -10.01
C GLY A 230 18.94 43.33 -8.99
N ASP A 231 17.87 43.78 -8.35
CA ASP A 231 17.88 44.90 -7.38
C ASP A 231 17.89 44.40 -5.95
N ILE A 232 19.04 43.91 -5.51
CA ILE A 232 19.22 43.35 -4.16
C ILE A 232 19.06 44.44 -3.07
N SER A 233 19.42 45.70 -3.37
CA SER A 233 19.32 46.79 -2.41
C SER A 233 17.87 47.00 -1.97
N ASN A 234 16.92 46.97 -2.89
CA ASN A 234 15.51 47.14 -2.57
C ASN A 234 14.93 45.86 -1.91
N SER A 235 15.45 44.68 -2.24
CA SER A 235 15.08 43.44 -1.52
C SER A 235 15.34 43.56 -0.01
N ILE A 236 16.49 44.18 0.37
CA ILE A 236 16.85 44.38 1.78
C ILE A 236 15.97 45.47 2.44
N LYS A 237 15.65 46.58 1.72
CA LYS A 237 14.78 47.64 2.25
C LYS A 237 13.36 47.13 2.59
N ILE A 238 12.90 46.09 1.94
CA ILE A 238 11.60 45.49 2.28
C ILE A 238 11.56 44.98 3.73
N LEU A 239 12.69 44.52 4.29
CA LEU A 239 12.74 44.12 5.70
C LEU A 239 12.40 45.30 6.65
N ASP A 240 12.83 46.47 6.32
CA ASP A 240 12.53 47.65 7.14
C ASP A 240 11.07 48.07 6.98
N ILE A 241 10.50 47.90 5.79
CA ILE A 241 9.06 48.11 5.55
C ILE A 241 8.25 47.12 6.35
N MET A 242 8.62 45.82 6.37
CA MET A 242 7.93 44.78 7.15
C MET A 242 7.99 45.08 8.66
N LYS A 243 9.15 45.48 9.19
CA LYS A 243 9.32 45.89 10.59
C LYS A 243 8.43 47.11 10.94
N ASN A 244 8.40 48.12 10.09
CA ASN A 244 7.58 49.32 10.27
C ASN A 244 6.08 49.01 10.19
N ALA A 245 5.70 48.01 9.43
CA ALA A 245 4.32 47.49 9.36
C ALA A 245 3.95 46.55 10.54
N GLY A 246 4.90 46.30 11.45
CA GLY A 246 4.68 45.41 12.60
C GLY A 246 4.59 43.93 12.24
N ILE A 247 5.11 43.53 11.06
CA ILE A 247 5.15 42.13 10.60
C ILE A 247 6.42 41.49 11.13
N GLU A 248 6.26 40.38 11.88
CA GLU A 248 7.38 39.61 12.39
C GLU A 248 8.18 38.98 11.25
N LEU A 249 9.50 39.08 11.29
CA LEU A 249 10.41 38.47 10.33
C LEU A 249 10.62 37.00 10.74
N THR A 250 10.18 36.08 9.92
CA THR A 250 10.38 34.64 10.15
C THR A 250 11.62 34.11 9.44
N SER A 251 11.96 32.83 9.67
CA SER A 251 13.04 32.12 8.95
C SER A 251 12.85 32.17 7.45
N ARG A 252 11.60 32.15 6.97
CA ARG A 252 11.28 32.22 5.56
C ARG A 252 11.68 33.52 4.90
N THR A 253 11.48 34.65 5.56
CA THR A 253 11.93 35.96 5.07
C THR A 253 13.47 36.02 4.94
N TYR A 254 14.18 35.48 5.94
CA TYR A 254 15.65 35.40 5.86
C TYR A 254 16.11 34.45 4.76
N SER A 255 15.43 33.38 4.52
CA SER A 255 15.70 32.44 3.43
C SER A 255 15.59 33.11 2.04
N GLU A 256 14.55 33.90 1.81
CA GLU A 256 14.39 34.63 0.53
C GLU A 256 15.54 35.62 0.30
N ILE A 257 16.05 36.26 1.36
CA ILE A 257 17.24 37.15 1.27
C ILE A 257 18.50 36.35 1.01
N LEU A 258 18.70 35.25 1.70
CA LEU A 258 19.81 34.33 1.44
C LEU A 258 19.79 33.85 -0.02
N CYS A 259 18.62 33.53 -0.56
CA CYS A 259 18.47 33.19 -1.98
C CYS A 259 18.80 34.36 -2.90
N ALA A 260 18.47 35.61 -2.53
CA ALA A 260 18.86 36.79 -3.28
C ALA A 260 20.38 36.94 -3.34
N HIS A 261 21.09 36.84 -2.21
CA HIS A 261 22.53 36.85 -2.15
C HIS A 261 23.18 35.66 -2.89
N ALA A 262 22.58 34.45 -2.77
CA ALA A 262 23.02 33.26 -3.48
C ALA A 262 22.93 33.40 -5.00
N LYS A 263 21.91 34.10 -5.50
CA LYS A 263 21.77 34.39 -6.91
C LYS A 263 22.86 35.31 -7.42
N ALA A 264 23.26 36.29 -6.61
CA ALA A 264 24.37 37.22 -6.91
C ALA A 264 25.75 36.59 -6.73
N GLY A 265 25.84 35.45 -6.03
CA GLY A 265 27.13 34.86 -5.68
C GLY A 265 27.88 35.58 -4.56
N ASP A 266 27.17 36.40 -3.76
CA ASP A 266 27.76 37.19 -2.69
C ASP A 266 27.93 36.36 -1.41
N VAL A 267 29.11 35.76 -1.30
CA VAL A 267 29.50 34.85 -0.21
C VAL A 267 29.51 35.57 1.16
N GLU A 268 30.01 36.79 1.21
CA GLU A 268 30.15 37.56 2.47
C GLU A 268 28.78 37.91 3.06
N SER A 269 27.86 38.36 2.21
CA SER A 269 26.51 38.69 2.63
C SER A 269 25.71 37.44 3.05
N ILE A 270 25.94 36.29 2.42
CA ILE A 270 25.33 35.01 2.85
C ILE A 270 25.78 34.70 4.27
N LYS A 271 27.09 34.70 4.54
CA LYS A 271 27.64 34.42 5.89
C LYS A 271 27.15 35.43 6.93
N SER A 272 27.15 36.72 6.59
CA SER A 272 26.64 37.78 7.47
C SER A 272 25.16 37.54 7.83
N THR A 273 24.33 37.16 6.87
CA THR A 273 22.91 36.91 7.10
C THR A 273 22.69 35.66 7.96
N PHE A 274 23.48 34.59 7.78
CA PHE A 274 23.46 33.43 8.66
C PHE A 274 23.82 33.78 10.11
N ASN A 275 24.86 34.62 10.31
CA ASN A 275 25.27 35.10 11.63
C ASN A 275 24.15 35.92 12.28
N GLN A 276 23.49 36.81 11.54
CA GLN A 276 22.32 37.55 12.04
C GLN A 276 21.16 36.63 12.46
N CYS A 277 20.90 35.55 11.75
CA CYS A 277 19.89 34.56 12.13
C CYS A 277 20.28 33.90 13.46
N GLN A 278 21.55 33.54 13.65
CA GLN A 278 22.03 32.96 14.92
C GLN A 278 21.93 33.93 16.08
N GLU A 279 22.35 35.21 15.89
CA GLU A 279 22.25 36.25 16.93
C GLU A 279 20.80 36.49 17.37
N LYS A 280 19.84 36.40 16.46
CA LYS A 280 18.41 36.58 16.72
C LYS A 280 17.68 35.28 17.14
N ASN A 281 18.42 34.19 17.32
CA ASN A 281 17.88 32.86 17.60
C ASN A 281 16.83 32.37 16.57
N ILE A 282 16.96 32.83 15.30
CA ILE A 282 16.09 32.37 14.20
C ILE A 282 16.76 31.15 13.58
N GLN A 283 16.13 29.99 13.75
CA GLN A 283 16.61 28.74 13.15
C GLN A 283 16.00 28.58 11.75
N LEU A 284 16.86 28.48 10.73
CA LEU A 284 16.47 28.14 9.39
C LEU A 284 16.10 26.65 9.32
N THR A 285 15.04 26.34 8.63
CA THR A 285 14.65 24.97 8.35
C THR A 285 15.55 24.35 7.28
N ASP A 286 15.67 23.02 7.28
CA ASP A 286 16.46 22.33 6.25
C ASP A 286 15.97 22.66 4.83
N LYS A 287 14.65 22.87 4.64
CA LYS A 287 14.06 23.25 3.37
C LYS A 287 14.60 24.60 2.88
N GLU A 288 14.68 25.60 3.77
CA GLU A 288 15.16 26.94 3.46
C GLU A 288 16.65 26.92 3.07
N VAL A 289 17.47 26.12 3.78
CA VAL A 289 18.89 25.94 3.41
C VAL A 289 19.03 25.22 2.06
N LEU A 290 18.18 24.23 1.79
CA LEU A 290 18.16 23.52 0.50
C LEU A 290 17.74 24.46 -0.66
N ASP A 291 16.84 25.41 -0.44
CA ASP A 291 16.47 26.41 -1.45
C ASP A 291 17.65 27.34 -1.78
N VAL A 292 18.47 27.69 -0.78
CA VAL A 292 19.75 28.41 -1.01
C VAL A 292 20.73 27.56 -1.83
N ILE A 293 20.93 26.29 -1.49
CA ILE A 293 21.78 25.36 -2.24
C ILE A 293 21.30 25.22 -3.69
N TYR A 294 20.00 25.10 -3.89
CA TYR A 294 19.40 25.05 -5.23
C TYR A 294 19.71 26.32 -6.03
N THR A 295 19.55 27.49 -5.42
CA THR A 295 19.80 28.77 -6.08
C THR A 295 21.28 28.92 -6.44
N LEU A 296 22.22 28.57 -5.56
CA LEU A 296 23.65 28.55 -5.83
C LEU A 296 24.01 27.62 -6.99
N ALA A 297 23.45 26.40 -6.99
CA ALA A 297 23.72 25.39 -8.01
C ALA A 297 23.23 25.82 -9.40
N VAL A 298 22.02 26.36 -9.50
CA VAL A 298 21.44 26.83 -10.77
C VAL A 298 22.20 28.01 -11.34
N ASN A 299 22.73 28.91 -10.48
CA ASN A 299 23.53 30.05 -10.88
C ASN A 299 25.04 29.75 -10.97
N GLN A 300 25.44 28.46 -10.90
CA GLN A 300 26.82 27.98 -11.08
C GLN A 300 27.82 28.44 -9.98
N HIS A 301 27.36 28.86 -8.82
CA HIS A 301 28.17 29.23 -7.67
C HIS A 301 28.52 28.03 -6.79
N LEU A 302 29.28 27.08 -7.35
CA LEU A 302 29.50 25.76 -6.75
C LEU A 302 30.39 25.78 -5.49
N ASN A 303 31.24 26.79 -5.35
CA ASN A 303 32.26 26.89 -4.29
C ASN A 303 31.69 26.91 -2.86
N MET A 304 30.41 27.29 -2.71
CA MET A 304 29.75 27.43 -1.41
C MET A 304 28.92 26.21 -0.99
N ILE A 305 28.73 25.23 -1.87
CA ILE A 305 27.77 24.16 -1.64
C ILE A 305 28.15 23.30 -0.45
N ASP A 306 29.41 22.91 -0.31
CA ASP A 306 29.88 22.10 0.81
C ASP A 306 29.71 22.83 2.15
N GLU A 307 29.94 24.16 2.18
CA GLU A 307 29.69 24.96 3.35
C GLU A 307 28.21 25.04 3.70
N MET A 308 27.33 25.23 2.72
CA MET A 308 25.88 25.24 2.92
C MET A 308 25.37 23.90 3.45
N ILE A 309 25.92 22.80 3.01
CA ILE A 309 25.58 21.45 3.51
C ILE A 309 25.91 21.31 4.99
N SER A 310 26.93 22.02 5.49
CA SER A 310 27.27 22.01 6.92
C SER A 310 26.23 22.71 7.81
N TYR A 311 25.41 23.60 7.26
CA TYR A 311 24.32 24.28 7.98
C TYR A 311 23.03 23.46 8.05
N LEU A 312 22.96 22.31 7.37
CA LEU A 312 21.80 21.42 7.42
C LEU A 312 21.70 20.72 8.79
N ASN A 313 20.59 20.89 9.48
CA ASN A 313 20.31 20.27 10.76
C ASN A 313 19.91 18.79 10.63
N LYS A 314 19.51 18.38 9.42
CA LYS A 314 19.03 17.03 9.06
C LYS A 314 17.92 16.55 9.99
N GLY A 315 16.89 17.39 10.18
CA GLY A 315 15.70 17.10 10.97
C GLY A 315 14.82 16.00 10.35
N GLY A 316 13.70 15.70 10.98
CA GLY A 316 12.82 14.59 10.58
C GLY A 316 12.21 14.69 9.18
N LEU A 317 12.06 15.89 8.64
CA LEU A 317 11.57 16.16 7.28
C LEU A 317 12.68 16.27 6.24
N TYR A 318 13.95 16.28 6.68
CA TYR A 318 15.11 16.50 5.82
C TYR A 318 15.10 15.63 4.55
N ASN A 319 14.95 14.31 4.69
CA ASN A 319 14.99 13.41 3.52
C ASN A 319 13.91 13.76 2.48
N LYS A 320 12.74 14.23 2.91
CA LYS A 320 11.66 14.66 1.99
C LYS A 320 12.09 15.89 1.20
N ASP A 321 12.55 16.89 1.90
CA ASP A 321 12.89 18.19 1.31
C ASP A 321 14.15 18.07 0.45
N ALA A 322 15.15 17.29 0.90
CA ALA A 322 16.34 16.98 0.13
C ALA A 322 16.02 16.20 -1.15
N VAL A 323 15.14 15.20 -1.10
CA VAL A 323 14.70 14.49 -2.31
C VAL A 323 13.98 15.43 -3.28
N ALA A 324 13.14 16.33 -2.79
CA ALA A 324 12.49 17.34 -3.63
C ALA A 324 13.51 18.27 -4.29
N CYS A 325 14.51 18.76 -3.54
CA CYS A 325 15.60 19.58 -4.06
C CYS A 325 16.44 18.82 -5.10
N ILE A 326 16.82 17.56 -4.83
CA ILE A 326 17.57 16.70 -5.76
C ILE A 326 16.80 16.56 -7.09
N LEU A 327 15.49 16.32 -7.06
CA LEU A 327 14.69 16.20 -8.27
C LEU A 327 14.63 17.51 -9.07
N LYS A 328 14.52 18.67 -8.40
CA LYS A 328 14.58 19.99 -9.05
C LYS A 328 15.95 20.25 -9.69
N LEU A 329 17.04 19.89 -8.99
CA LEU A 329 18.41 20.01 -9.51
C LEU A 329 18.64 19.14 -10.75
N LEU A 330 18.10 17.92 -10.76
CA LEU A 330 18.14 17.02 -11.92
C LEU A 330 17.37 17.59 -13.12
N GLU A 331 16.26 18.31 -12.89
CA GLU A 331 15.52 19.01 -13.95
C GLU A 331 16.31 20.16 -14.57
N LYS A 332 17.12 20.85 -13.77
CA LYS A 332 18.03 21.93 -14.24
C LYS A 332 19.40 21.42 -14.70
N ASN A 333 19.56 20.09 -14.83
CA ASN A 333 20.80 19.42 -15.24
C ASN A 333 22.02 19.63 -14.30
N CYS A 334 21.78 20.01 -13.03
CA CYS A 334 22.80 20.15 -11.98
C CYS A 334 23.05 18.79 -11.29
N ILE A 335 23.48 17.78 -12.09
CA ILE A 335 23.49 16.37 -11.64
C ILE A 335 24.56 16.14 -10.55
N ASP A 336 25.73 16.78 -10.61
CA ASP A 336 26.80 16.59 -9.64
C ASP A 336 26.38 17.07 -8.23
N VAL A 337 25.74 18.26 -8.14
CA VAL A 337 25.22 18.79 -6.87
C VAL A 337 24.09 17.92 -6.34
N ALA A 338 23.19 17.47 -7.21
CA ALA A 338 22.13 16.53 -6.85
C ALA A 338 22.70 15.22 -6.26
N TYR A 339 23.81 14.73 -6.79
CA TYR A 339 24.51 13.55 -6.27
C TYR A 339 25.19 13.81 -4.91
N ILE A 340 25.79 14.99 -4.72
CA ILE A 340 26.37 15.40 -3.42
C ILE A 340 25.25 15.40 -2.35
N LEU A 341 24.09 16.00 -2.64
CA LEU A 341 22.94 15.98 -1.73
C LEU A 341 22.39 14.56 -1.49
N LEU A 342 22.42 13.68 -2.50
CA LEU A 342 22.02 12.28 -2.33
C LEU A 342 22.83 11.55 -1.24
N LYS A 343 24.12 11.85 -1.12
CA LYS A 343 24.99 11.29 -0.07
C LYS A 343 24.62 11.76 1.33
N THR A 344 23.97 12.90 1.46
CA THR A 344 23.60 13.46 2.77
C THR A 344 22.31 12.89 3.34
N LEU A 345 21.57 12.10 2.57
CA LEU A 345 20.31 11.49 3.00
C LEU A 345 20.50 10.53 4.19
N LEU A 346 19.64 10.71 5.20
CA LEU A 346 19.66 9.87 6.39
C LEU A 346 19.17 8.46 6.08
N LYS A 347 19.96 7.46 6.48
CA LYS A 347 19.60 6.04 6.35
C LYS A 347 18.73 5.64 7.56
N PRO A 348 17.58 4.99 7.37
CA PRO A 348 16.76 4.49 8.48
C PRO A 348 17.52 3.39 9.23
N GLU A 349 17.73 3.53 10.53
CA GLU A 349 18.50 2.61 11.38
C GLU A 349 17.96 1.17 11.39
N ASN A 350 16.67 1.00 11.16
CA ASN A 350 15.99 -0.31 11.20
C ASN A 350 16.06 -1.12 9.90
N LEU A 351 16.65 -0.60 8.81
CA LEU A 351 16.71 -1.27 7.52
C LEU A 351 18.18 -1.59 7.16
N LYS A 352 18.66 -2.75 7.62
CA LYS A 352 20.04 -3.24 7.31
C LYS A 352 20.39 -3.26 5.81
N ASN A 353 19.40 -3.18 4.90
CA ASN A 353 19.57 -3.19 3.45
C ASN A 353 18.87 -1.96 2.81
N TYR A 354 19.01 -0.78 3.42
CA TYR A 354 18.46 0.45 2.82
C TYR A 354 19.30 0.83 1.59
N GLU A 355 18.64 0.87 0.44
CA GLU A 355 19.24 1.31 -0.82
C GLU A 355 18.73 2.72 -1.14
N SER A 356 19.63 3.67 -1.23
CA SER A 356 19.35 5.03 -1.66
C SER A 356 19.66 5.20 -3.16
N GLY A 357 19.09 6.22 -3.78
CA GLY A 357 19.40 6.58 -5.17
C GLY A 357 18.49 5.98 -6.25
N GLY A 358 17.54 5.10 -5.91
CA GLY A 358 16.62 4.56 -6.91
C GLY A 358 15.79 5.64 -7.63
N PHE A 359 15.30 6.64 -6.92
CA PHE A 359 14.56 7.77 -7.49
C PHE A 359 15.45 8.66 -8.37
N PHE A 360 16.72 8.81 -8.01
CA PHE A 360 17.73 9.56 -8.77
C PHE A 360 17.97 8.92 -10.12
N LEU A 361 18.22 7.60 -10.15
CA LEU A 361 18.38 6.84 -11.40
C LEU A 361 17.11 6.89 -12.26
N ARG A 362 15.94 6.77 -11.63
CA ARG A 362 14.67 6.90 -12.35
C ARG A 362 14.54 8.27 -13.02
N LYS A 363 14.91 9.34 -12.31
CA LYS A 363 14.84 10.71 -12.87
C LYS A 363 15.82 10.87 -14.03
N LEU A 364 17.05 10.35 -13.93
CA LEU A 364 18.02 10.36 -15.03
C LEU A 364 17.46 9.63 -16.28
N VAL A 365 16.80 8.50 -16.08
CA VAL A 365 16.14 7.78 -17.18
C VAL A 365 15.01 8.61 -17.78
N THR A 366 14.18 9.25 -16.97
CA THR A 366 13.03 10.05 -17.47
C THR A 366 13.43 11.36 -18.11
N SER A 367 14.55 11.99 -17.68
CA SER A 367 15.10 13.22 -18.26
C SER A 367 15.96 12.98 -19.49
N ASP A 368 16.00 11.77 -20.03
CA ASP A 368 16.81 11.40 -21.21
C ASP A 368 18.31 11.67 -21.08
N ALA A 369 18.86 11.58 -19.87
CA ALA A 369 20.30 11.68 -19.64
C ALA A 369 21.08 10.73 -20.57
N SER A 370 22.32 11.09 -20.93
CA SER A 370 23.14 10.23 -21.78
C SER A 370 23.46 8.90 -21.10
N ASN A 371 23.72 7.86 -21.88
CA ASN A 371 24.11 6.56 -21.31
C ASN A 371 25.40 6.65 -20.52
N GLU A 372 26.36 7.49 -20.95
CA GLU A 372 27.62 7.75 -20.24
C GLU A 372 27.37 8.36 -18.86
N THR A 373 26.46 9.33 -18.77
CA THR A 373 26.04 9.93 -17.49
C THR A 373 25.43 8.87 -16.58
N MET A 374 24.52 8.04 -17.08
CA MET A 374 23.88 6.98 -16.29
C MET A 374 24.90 5.95 -15.78
N ILE A 375 25.84 5.55 -16.64
CA ILE A 375 26.94 4.64 -16.29
C ILE A 375 27.83 5.27 -15.22
N LYS A 376 28.21 6.56 -15.38
CA LYS A 376 29.01 7.31 -14.38
C LYS A 376 28.36 7.22 -12.99
N TYR A 377 27.07 7.54 -12.89
CA TYR A 377 26.38 7.56 -11.59
C TYR A 377 26.04 6.17 -11.07
N CYS A 378 25.80 5.17 -11.91
CA CYS A 378 25.72 3.78 -11.49
C CYS A 378 27.03 3.33 -10.81
N ASN A 379 28.17 3.62 -11.42
CA ASN A 379 29.47 3.30 -10.85
C ASN A 379 29.76 4.06 -9.54
N LEU A 380 29.37 5.34 -9.45
CA LEU A 380 29.50 6.12 -8.23
C LEU A 380 28.61 5.58 -7.10
N LEU A 381 27.37 5.18 -7.40
CA LEU A 381 26.46 4.57 -6.42
C LEU A 381 26.97 3.22 -5.89
N LEU A 382 27.66 2.43 -6.72
CA LEU A 382 28.36 1.21 -6.31
C LEU A 382 29.57 1.54 -5.42
N LYS A 383 30.40 2.47 -5.85
CA LYS A 383 31.62 2.90 -5.13
C LYS A 383 31.32 3.45 -3.74
N ASP A 384 30.28 4.28 -3.63
CA ASP A 384 29.88 4.93 -2.38
C ASP A 384 28.93 4.04 -1.53
N GLU A 385 28.75 2.76 -1.90
CA GLU A 385 27.90 1.77 -1.22
C GLU A 385 26.45 2.28 -0.94
N LEU A 386 25.95 3.14 -1.81
CA LEU A 386 24.60 3.70 -1.67
C LEU A 386 23.53 2.76 -2.25
N HIS A 387 23.90 1.96 -3.25
CA HIS A 387 22.99 1.02 -3.91
C HIS A 387 23.75 -0.23 -4.38
N HIS A 388 23.21 -1.42 -4.08
CA HIS A 388 23.91 -2.67 -4.43
C HIS A 388 23.81 -3.04 -5.91
N ASN A 389 22.71 -2.73 -6.58
CA ASN A 389 22.48 -3.07 -8.00
C ASN A 389 21.90 -1.87 -8.81
N PRO A 390 22.64 -0.77 -8.97
CA PRO A 390 22.14 0.42 -9.64
C PRO A 390 21.92 0.19 -11.15
N PHE A 391 22.74 -0.65 -11.80
CA PHE A 391 22.58 -0.99 -13.22
C PHE A 391 21.29 -1.76 -13.49
N GLU A 392 21.02 -2.81 -12.70
CA GLU A 392 19.77 -3.58 -12.82
C GLU A 392 18.54 -2.67 -12.68
N LEU A 393 18.55 -1.80 -11.67
CA LEU A 393 17.46 -0.88 -11.42
C LEU A 393 17.29 0.13 -12.57
N THR A 394 18.40 0.64 -13.14
CA THR A 394 18.38 1.54 -14.30
C THR A 394 17.75 0.85 -15.51
N ILE A 395 18.11 -0.40 -15.79
CA ILE A 395 17.53 -1.21 -16.87
C ILE A 395 16.03 -1.41 -16.66
N ILE A 396 15.61 -1.72 -15.43
CA ILE A 396 14.18 -1.84 -15.08
C ILE A 396 13.46 -0.53 -15.35
N TYR A 397 14.02 0.60 -14.97
CA TYR A 397 13.42 1.90 -15.26
C TYR A 397 13.36 2.22 -16.77
N MET A 398 14.41 1.89 -17.52
CA MET A 398 14.37 2.01 -18.99
C MET A 398 13.26 1.19 -19.61
N PHE A 399 13.05 -0.03 -19.14
CA PHE A 399 11.95 -0.88 -19.61
C PHE A 399 10.58 -0.31 -19.25
N THR A 400 10.44 0.27 -18.06
CA THR A 400 9.16 0.88 -17.63
C THR A 400 8.82 2.16 -18.39
N HIS A 401 9.85 2.88 -18.88
CA HIS A 401 9.70 4.14 -19.62
C HIS A 401 9.86 4.01 -21.13
N ASN A 402 9.75 2.78 -21.68
CA ASN A 402 9.81 2.48 -23.11
C ASN A 402 11.13 2.92 -23.80
N LYS A 403 12.27 2.82 -23.09
CA LYS A 403 13.60 3.18 -23.58
C LYS A 403 14.48 1.94 -23.83
N GLN A 404 13.88 0.84 -24.24
CA GLN A 404 14.52 -0.48 -24.33
C GLN A 404 15.71 -0.50 -25.28
N GLN A 405 15.69 0.29 -26.34
CA GLN A 405 16.76 0.33 -27.35
C GLN A 405 18.10 0.82 -26.78
N ARG A 406 18.06 1.63 -25.70
CA ARG A 406 19.25 2.19 -25.04
C ARG A 406 19.86 1.27 -23.98
N THR A 407 19.18 0.17 -23.63
CA THR A 407 19.59 -0.68 -22.48
C THR A 407 20.82 -1.53 -22.74
N LEU A 408 21.10 -1.89 -24.00
CA LEU A 408 22.23 -2.78 -24.32
C LEU A 408 23.58 -2.23 -23.87
N SER A 409 23.84 -0.91 -24.00
CA SER A 409 25.07 -0.27 -23.53
C SER A 409 25.19 -0.29 -22.01
N ILE A 410 24.08 -0.08 -21.30
CA ILE A 410 24.05 -0.15 -19.84
C ILE A 410 24.29 -1.60 -19.35
N MET A 411 23.66 -2.59 -20.04
CA MET A 411 23.88 -4.02 -19.74
C MET A 411 25.35 -4.42 -19.98
N LYS A 412 26.00 -3.87 -20.99
CA LYS A 412 27.41 -4.14 -21.28
C LYS A 412 28.30 -3.62 -20.15
N SER A 413 28.12 -2.36 -19.75
CA SER A 413 28.85 -1.80 -18.61
C SER A 413 28.54 -2.53 -17.30
N TRP A 414 27.30 -3.02 -17.12
CA TRP A 414 26.98 -3.86 -15.98
C TRP A 414 27.72 -5.19 -15.99
N ALA A 415 27.83 -5.84 -17.16
CA ALA A 415 28.62 -7.07 -17.30
C ALA A 415 30.12 -6.84 -16.98
N GLU A 416 30.67 -5.66 -17.33
CA GLU A 416 32.06 -5.26 -17.03
C GLU A 416 32.33 -5.18 -15.51
N THR A 417 31.29 -4.92 -14.69
CA THR A 417 31.39 -4.96 -13.21
C THR A 417 31.37 -6.37 -12.63
N GLY A 418 31.41 -7.42 -13.47
CA GLY A 418 31.36 -8.82 -13.05
C GLY A 418 29.94 -9.38 -12.83
N ALA A 419 28.89 -8.66 -13.25
CA ALA A 419 27.53 -9.12 -13.13
C ALA A 419 27.16 -10.17 -14.17
N GLU A 420 26.43 -11.21 -13.78
CA GLU A 420 25.92 -12.24 -14.66
C GLU A 420 24.65 -11.73 -15.37
N ILE A 421 24.77 -11.37 -16.64
CA ILE A 421 23.62 -11.01 -17.47
C ILE A 421 22.86 -12.28 -17.83
N ARG A 422 21.52 -12.24 -17.70
CA ARG A 422 20.64 -13.38 -17.97
C ARG A 422 19.75 -13.16 -19.16
N GLU A 423 19.37 -14.23 -19.81
CA GLU A 423 18.54 -14.25 -21.02
C GLU A 423 17.28 -13.40 -20.93
N HIS A 424 16.59 -13.42 -19.80
CA HIS A 424 15.31 -12.71 -19.62
C HIS A 424 15.41 -11.17 -19.65
N TYR A 425 16.60 -10.59 -19.49
CA TYR A 425 16.79 -9.13 -19.63
C TYR A 425 16.59 -8.66 -21.07
N PHE A 426 16.71 -9.54 -22.07
CA PHE A 426 16.52 -9.23 -23.48
C PHE A 426 15.04 -9.27 -23.92
N PHE A 427 14.18 -9.94 -23.17
CA PHE A 427 12.75 -10.11 -23.57
C PHE A 427 12.02 -8.78 -23.80
N PRO A 428 12.14 -7.76 -22.92
CA PRO A 428 11.50 -6.48 -23.19
C PRO A 428 12.03 -5.76 -24.43
N ILE A 429 13.31 -5.98 -24.78
CA ILE A 429 13.94 -5.41 -26.00
C ILE A 429 13.36 -6.08 -27.24
N PHE A 430 13.25 -7.40 -27.26
CA PHE A 430 12.60 -8.14 -28.34
C PHE A 430 11.15 -7.70 -28.54
N VAL A 431 10.38 -7.56 -27.46
CA VAL A 431 9.00 -7.11 -27.51
C VAL A 431 8.89 -5.68 -28.06
N ALA A 432 9.84 -4.78 -27.72
CA ALA A 432 9.86 -3.43 -28.26
C ALA A 432 10.11 -3.43 -29.77
N HIS A 433 11.17 -4.11 -30.25
CA HIS A 433 11.45 -4.23 -31.67
C HIS A 433 10.28 -4.85 -32.45
N SER A 434 9.64 -5.83 -31.84
CA SER A 434 8.45 -6.47 -32.42
C SER A 434 7.26 -5.50 -32.59
N LYS A 435 7.01 -4.64 -31.58
CA LYS A 435 5.95 -3.61 -31.66
C LYS A 435 6.22 -2.58 -32.73
N ASP A 436 7.50 -2.23 -32.92
CA ASP A 436 7.95 -1.24 -33.91
C ASP A 436 8.14 -1.87 -35.31
N ASN A 437 7.85 -3.18 -35.48
CA ASN A 437 8.13 -3.97 -36.69
C ASN A 437 9.59 -3.85 -37.15
N ASN A 438 10.52 -3.66 -36.22
CA ASN A 438 11.94 -3.47 -36.51
C ASN A 438 12.69 -4.81 -36.47
N LEU A 439 12.61 -5.57 -37.59
CA LEU A 439 13.29 -6.86 -37.71
C LEU A 439 14.81 -6.73 -37.61
N GLN A 440 15.41 -5.69 -38.21
CA GLN A 440 16.86 -5.48 -38.12
C GLN A 440 17.32 -5.21 -36.69
N GLY A 441 16.57 -4.43 -35.92
CA GLY A 441 16.84 -4.19 -34.48
C GLY A 441 16.76 -5.47 -33.65
N LEU A 442 15.77 -6.34 -33.94
CA LEU A 442 15.62 -7.63 -33.31
C LEU A 442 16.83 -8.54 -33.59
N LEU A 443 17.24 -8.67 -34.84
CA LEU A 443 18.41 -9.49 -35.27
C LEU A 443 19.72 -8.93 -34.69
N ASN A 444 19.88 -7.61 -34.63
CA ASN A 444 21.03 -6.97 -33.97
C ASN A 444 21.06 -7.26 -32.49
N THR A 445 19.91 -7.29 -31.82
CA THR A 445 19.82 -7.67 -30.39
C THR A 445 20.21 -9.13 -30.18
N VAL A 446 19.80 -10.04 -31.09
CA VAL A 446 20.24 -11.45 -31.06
C VAL A 446 21.75 -11.55 -31.22
N LYS A 447 22.34 -10.79 -32.17
CA LYS A 447 23.81 -10.74 -32.37
C LYS A 447 24.52 -10.27 -31.12
N SER A 448 24.08 -9.14 -30.50
CA SER A 448 24.65 -8.63 -29.26
C SER A 448 24.54 -9.66 -28.13
N MET A 449 23.41 -10.36 -28.01
CA MET A 449 23.21 -11.40 -27.01
C MET A 449 24.25 -12.53 -27.14
N VAL A 450 24.53 -12.97 -28.37
CA VAL A 450 25.49 -14.05 -28.65
C VAL A 450 26.94 -13.58 -28.53
N PHE A 451 27.29 -12.42 -29.11
CA PHE A 451 28.68 -11.97 -29.20
C PHE A 451 29.15 -11.17 -27.98
N ASP A 452 28.36 -10.17 -27.58
CA ASP A 452 28.76 -9.27 -26.49
C ASP A 452 28.59 -9.93 -25.13
N PHE A 453 27.48 -10.67 -24.94
CA PHE A 453 27.13 -11.27 -23.64
C PHE A 453 27.39 -12.78 -23.57
N LYS A 454 27.78 -13.43 -24.68
CA LYS A 454 28.02 -14.88 -24.78
C LYS A 454 26.85 -15.75 -24.32
N ILE A 455 25.61 -15.28 -24.53
CA ILE A 455 24.39 -15.97 -24.14
C ILE A 455 23.70 -16.49 -25.42
N THR A 456 23.57 -17.81 -25.52
CA THR A 456 22.78 -18.42 -26.60
C THR A 456 21.31 -18.46 -26.21
N PRO A 457 20.40 -17.88 -27.02
CA PRO A 457 18.98 -17.92 -26.75
C PRO A 457 18.46 -19.35 -26.59
N SER A 458 17.61 -19.57 -25.59
CA SER A 458 16.95 -20.86 -25.39
C SER A 458 15.90 -21.11 -26.48
N ILE A 459 15.52 -22.38 -26.68
CA ILE A 459 14.47 -22.77 -27.63
C ILE A 459 13.15 -22.01 -27.33
N SER A 460 12.83 -21.79 -26.06
CA SER A 460 11.65 -21.03 -25.63
C SER A 460 11.72 -19.57 -26.07
N THR A 461 12.88 -18.92 -25.90
CA THR A 461 13.10 -17.52 -26.30
C THR A 461 12.99 -17.36 -27.81
N ILE A 462 13.62 -18.24 -28.59
CA ILE A 462 13.54 -18.20 -30.04
C ILE A 462 12.07 -18.37 -30.49
N LYS A 463 11.36 -19.34 -29.92
CA LYS A 463 9.96 -19.63 -30.25
C LYS A 463 9.01 -18.47 -29.93
N GLU A 464 9.17 -17.85 -28.71
CA GLU A 464 8.17 -16.92 -28.18
C GLU A 464 8.46 -15.46 -28.57
N TYR A 465 9.75 -15.10 -28.73
CA TYR A 465 10.17 -13.71 -28.91
C TYR A 465 10.84 -13.39 -30.26
N ILE A 466 11.23 -14.41 -31.04
CA ILE A 466 11.93 -14.19 -32.30
C ILE A 466 11.11 -14.70 -33.51
N VAL A 467 10.77 -15.99 -33.52
CA VAL A 467 10.07 -16.62 -34.65
C VAL A 467 8.73 -15.98 -35.04
N PRO A 468 7.87 -15.53 -34.11
CA PRO A 468 6.58 -14.92 -34.43
C PRO A 468 6.67 -13.64 -35.26
N TYR A 469 7.83 -13.01 -35.30
CA TYR A 469 8.06 -11.71 -35.99
C TYR A 469 8.85 -11.82 -37.30
N LEU A 470 9.21 -13.02 -37.68
CA LEU A 470 9.81 -13.29 -38.96
C LEU A 470 8.68 -13.37 -40.02
N VAL A 471 8.84 -12.66 -41.12
CA VAL A 471 7.79 -12.45 -42.14
C VAL A 471 7.90 -13.44 -43.29
N GLU A 472 9.08 -14.05 -43.47
CA GLU A 472 9.41 -14.93 -44.58
C GLU A 472 8.89 -16.37 -44.35
N ASP A 473 9.07 -17.25 -45.34
CA ASP A 473 8.72 -18.64 -45.19
C ASP A 473 9.57 -19.35 -44.13
N VAL A 474 9.14 -20.54 -43.69
CA VAL A 474 9.73 -21.28 -42.55
C VAL A 474 11.22 -21.62 -42.82
N PHE A 475 11.59 -21.95 -44.04
CA PHE A 475 12.97 -22.34 -44.37
C PHE A 475 13.89 -21.12 -44.46
N THR A 476 13.44 -20.03 -45.08
CA THR A 476 14.17 -18.76 -45.16
C THR A 476 14.36 -18.18 -43.76
N ASN A 477 13.34 -18.25 -42.88
CA ASN A 477 13.46 -17.84 -41.49
C ASN A 477 14.48 -18.66 -40.73
N ALA A 478 14.51 -19.98 -40.90
CA ALA A 478 15.52 -20.83 -40.30
C ALA A 478 16.94 -20.44 -40.76
N GLN A 479 17.14 -20.23 -42.06
CA GLN A 479 18.42 -19.82 -42.60
C GLN A 479 18.85 -18.44 -42.09
N THR A 480 17.96 -17.48 -42.01
CA THR A 480 18.21 -16.13 -41.50
C THR A 480 18.69 -16.16 -40.05
N LEU A 481 18.07 -16.98 -39.18
CA LEU A 481 18.46 -17.12 -37.78
C LEU A 481 19.81 -17.83 -37.63
N VAL A 482 20.07 -18.86 -38.45
CA VAL A 482 21.37 -19.56 -38.46
C VAL A 482 22.49 -18.65 -38.98
N ASN A 483 22.26 -17.84 -39.99
CA ASN A 483 23.21 -16.82 -40.47
C ASN A 483 23.52 -15.75 -39.39
N ASN A 484 22.62 -15.59 -38.41
CA ASN A 484 22.85 -14.77 -37.22
C ASN A 484 23.46 -15.55 -36.05
N HIS A 485 24.14 -16.65 -36.35
CA HIS A 485 24.95 -17.48 -35.41
C HIS A 485 24.15 -18.24 -34.32
N LEU A 486 22.87 -18.47 -34.55
CA LEU A 486 22.09 -19.34 -33.67
C LEU A 486 22.30 -20.81 -34.03
N PRO A 487 22.41 -21.73 -33.03
CA PRO A 487 22.54 -23.19 -33.34
C PRO A 487 21.33 -23.69 -34.11
N PHE A 488 21.56 -24.33 -35.25
CA PHE A 488 20.49 -24.84 -36.13
C PHE A 488 19.50 -25.74 -35.39
N ALA A 489 19.98 -26.61 -34.49
CA ALA A 489 19.13 -27.50 -33.75
C ALA A 489 18.13 -26.75 -32.83
N ASN A 490 18.56 -25.65 -32.23
CA ASN A 490 17.66 -24.82 -31.38
C ASN A 490 16.65 -24.03 -32.20
N VAL A 491 17.08 -23.53 -33.36
CA VAL A 491 16.22 -22.80 -34.29
C VAL A 491 15.15 -23.71 -34.87
N ALA A 492 15.56 -24.89 -35.41
CA ALA A 492 14.63 -25.86 -35.94
C ALA A 492 13.60 -26.33 -34.90
N HIS A 493 14.03 -26.57 -33.67
CA HIS A 493 13.15 -26.97 -32.60
C HIS A 493 12.13 -25.85 -32.26
N ALA A 494 12.60 -24.63 -32.17
CA ALA A 494 11.73 -23.47 -31.85
C ALA A 494 10.69 -23.23 -32.97
N ILE A 495 11.08 -23.36 -34.25
CA ILE A 495 10.18 -23.22 -35.38
C ILE A 495 9.14 -24.33 -35.37
N LEU A 496 9.53 -25.59 -35.18
CA LEU A 496 8.59 -26.70 -35.06
C LEU A 496 7.58 -26.48 -33.96
N LEU A 497 8.03 -26.12 -32.78
CA LEU A 497 7.13 -25.83 -31.65
C LEU A 497 6.21 -24.62 -31.91
N HIS A 498 6.69 -23.63 -32.67
CA HIS A 498 5.89 -22.50 -33.08
C HIS A 498 4.78 -22.92 -34.06
N LEU A 499 5.10 -23.69 -35.12
CA LEU A 499 4.14 -24.22 -36.09
C LEU A 499 3.05 -25.05 -35.42
N LEU A 500 3.43 -25.96 -34.50
CA LEU A 500 2.48 -26.74 -33.71
C LEU A 500 1.58 -25.87 -32.83
N SER A 501 2.11 -24.80 -32.24
CA SER A 501 1.32 -23.88 -31.46
C SER A 501 0.32 -23.07 -32.28
N GLN A 502 0.63 -22.81 -33.55
CA GLN A 502 -0.24 -22.13 -34.53
C GLN A 502 -1.18 -23.08 -35.27
N SER A 503 -1.21 -24.34 -34.85
CA SER A 503 -2.04 -25.39 -35.49
C SER A 503 -1.75 -25.62 -36.99
N LYS A 504 -0.53 -25.33 -37.43
CA LYS A 504 -0.04 -25.55 -38.82
C LYS A 504 0.63 -26.93 -38.93
N THR A 505 -0.14 -27.99 -38.76
CA THR A 505 0.36 -29.38 -38.63
C THR A 505 1.00 -29.89 -39.88
N GLN A 506 0.44 -29.61 -41.09
CA GLN A 506 1.01 -30.02 -42.36
C GLN A 506 2.38 -29.38 -42.57
N LEU A 507 2.53 -28.05 -42.42
CA LEU A 507 3.81 -27.38 -42.55
C LEU A 507 4.84 -27.86 -41.50
N ALA A 508 4.38 -28.22 -40.30
CA ALA A 508 5.24 -28.84 -39.29
C ALA A 508 5.75 -30.21 -39.70
N HIS A 509 4.90 -31.03 -40.37
CA HIS A 509 5.25 -32.31 -40.93
C HIS A 509 6.28 -32.15 -42.07
N ASP A 510 6.03 -31.22 -43.01
CA ASP A 510 6.94 -30.98 -44.16
C ASP A 510 8.30 -30.45 -43.67
N PHE A 511 8.29 -29.57 -42.65
CA PHE A 511 9.51 -29.05 -42.05
C PHE A 511 10.34 -30.15 -41.36
N ILE A 512 9.70 -31.05 -40.66
CA ILE A 512 10.39 -32.15 -39.91
C ILE A 512 10.93 -33.21 -40.90
N THR A 513 10.23 -33.47 -41.99
CA THR A 513 10.68 -34.42 -43.03
C THR A 513 11.87 -33.89 -43.84
N SER A 514 11.97 -32.57 -44.00
CA SER A 514 13.13 -31.93 -44.68
C SER A 514 14.38 -31.85 -43.80
N THR A 515 14.21 -31.99 -42.44
CA THR A 515 15.32 -31.91 -41.48
C THR A 515 15.70 -33.28 -40.93
N THR A 516 16.98 -33.67 -40.97
CA THR A 516 17.47 -34.95 -40.42
C THR A 516 17.84 -34.86 -38.92
N LEU A 517 17.28 -33.91 -38.22
CA LEU A 517 17.58 -33.66 -36.80
C LEU A 517 16.73 -34.53 -35.85
N THR A 518 17.35 -35.01 -34.81
CA THR A 518 16.64 -35.55 -33.64
C THR A 518 16.28 -34.42 -32.69
N TYR A 519 14.98 -34.24 -32.49
CA TYR A 519 14.46 -33.21 -31.57
C TYR A 519 14.43 -33.72 -30.10
N ARG A 520 14.34 -32.80 -29.13
CA ARG A 520 14.14 -33.18 -27.71
C ARG A 520 12.73 -33.72 -27.53
N LEU A 521 12.59 -35.05 -27.54
CA LEU A 521 11.31 -35.77 -27.59
C LEU A 521 10.35 -35.38 -26.45
N GLY A 522 10.86 -35.16 -25.23
CA GLY A 522 10.07 -34.72 -24.08
C GLY A 522 9.40 -33.36 -24.24
N MET A 523 9.98 -32.45 -25.05
CA MET A 523 9.39 -31.13 -25.33
C MET A 523 8.29 -31.18 -26.41
N LEU A 524 8.27 -32.21 -27.24
CA LEU A 524 7.29 -32.36 -28.33
C LEU A 524 5.97 -33.02 -27.89
N THR A 525 5.99 -33.82 -26.84
CA THR A 525 4.82 -34.62 -26.42
C THR A 525 3.54 -33.81 -26.26
N ARG A 526 3.52 -32.78 -25.41
CA ARG A 526 2.34 -31.91 -25.20
C ARG A 526 1.97 -31.03 -26.40
N PRO A 527 2.92 -30.38 -27.12
CA PRO A 527 2.61 -29.64 -28.34
C PRO A 527 1.93 -30.52 -29.40
N LEU A 528 2.36 -31.75 -29.62
CA LEU A 528 1.76 -32.68 -30.57
C LEU A 528 0.34 -33.09 -30.16
N THR A 529 0.12 -33.49 -28.93
CA THR A 529 -1.23 -33.91 -28.46
C THR A 529 -2.23 -32.76 -28.47
N ARG A 530 -1.80 -31.55 -28.12
CA ARG A 530 -2.64 -30.35 -28.22
C ARG A 530 -2.91 -29.92 -29.66
N ALA A 531 -1.93 -30.06 -30.54
CA ALA A 531 -2.14 -29.82 -31.97
C ALA A 531 -3.14 -30.81 -32.54
N LEU A 532 -3.02 -32.12 -32.24
CA LEU A 532 -3.99 -33.14 -32.57
C LEU A 532 -5.41 -32.80 -32.13
N ALA A 533 -5.56 -32.44 -30.86
CA ALA A 533 -6.88 -32.09 -30.30
C ALA A 533 -7.51 -30.86 -30.96
N ARG A 534 -6.69 -29.90 -31.44
CA ARG A 534 -7.19 -28.65 -32.05
C ARG A 534 -7.49 -28.82 -33.53
N THR A 535 -6.60 -29.50 -34.28
CA THR A 535 -6.66 -29.57 -35.75
C THR A 535 -7.39 -30.80 -36.25
N LYS A 536 -7.48 -31.83 -35.42
CA LYS A 536 -8.00 -33.17 -35.76
C LYS A 536 -7.20 -33.85 -36.95
N ASP A 537 -6.00 -33.34 -37.25
CA ASP A 537 -5.13 -33.85 -38.30
C ASP A 537 -4.27 -35.00 -37.76
N SER A 538 -4.85 -36.19 -37.71
CA SER A 538 -4.22 -37.42 -37.21
C SER A 538 -3.05 -37.83 -38.11
N ALA A 539 -3.17 -37.67 -39.44
CA ALA A 539 -2.20 -38.09 -40.42
C ALA A 539 -0.84 -37.34 -40.33
N SER A 540 -0.88 -36.00 -40.29
CA SER A 540 0.34 -35.19 -40.15
C SER A 540 1.02 -35.38 -38.82
N ILE A 541 0.24 -35.44 -37.71
CA ILE A 541 0.79 -35.69 -36.38
C ILE A 541 1.41 -37.09 -36.27
N ALA A 542 0.76 -38.12 -36.77
CA ALA A 542 1.33 -39.50 -36.84
C ALA A 542 2.60 -39.53 -37.68
N GLY A 543 2.66 -38.74 -38.77
CA GLY A 543 3.84 -38.60 -39.61
C GLY A 543 5.03 -37.97 -38.86
N ILE A 544 4.79 -36.92 -38.07
CA ILE A 544 5.80 -36.30 -37.21
C ILE A 544 6.32 -37.29 -36.15
N VAL A 545 5.40 -38.03 -35.51
CA VAL A 545 5.75 -39.05 -34.49
C VAL A 545 6.59 -40.15 -35.13
N HIS A 546 6.19 -40.64 -36.30
CA HIS A 546 6.91 -41.67 -37.05
C HIS A 546 8.34 -41.23 -37.43
N GLN A 547 8.51 -40.03 -37.98
CA GLN A 547 9.82 -39.51 -38.38
C GLN A 547 10.76 -39.43 -37.15
N GLN A 548 10.29 -38.92 -36.02
CA GLN A 548 11.11 -38.86 -34.79
C GLN A 548 11.35 -40.26 -34.18
N TYR A 549 10.38 -41.19 -34.31
CA TYR A 549 10.53 -42.56 -33.87
C TYR A 549 11.66 -43.29 -34.65
N VAL A 550 11.71 -43.17 -35.98
CA VAL A 550 12.75 -43.73 -36.85
C VAL A 550 14.12 -43.11 -36.56
N LEU A 551 14.18 -41.75 -36.42
CA LEU A 551 15.43 -41.08 -36.11
C LEU A 551 15.97 -41.44 -34.70
N ALA A 552 15.09 -41.61 -33.74
CA ALA A 552 15.47 -42.04 -32.37
C ALA A 552 15.98 -43.47 -32.37
N GLN A 553 15.39 -44.38 -33.17
CA GLN A 553 15.92 -45.76 -33.33
C GLN A 553 17.33 -45.79 -33.94
N LYS A 554 17.56 -44.98 -34.95
CA LYS A 554 18.90 -44.91 -35.61
C LYS A 554 19.99 -44.37 -34.71
N ASN A 555 19.65 -43.54 -33.75
CA ASN A 555 20.60 -42.87 -32.83
C ASN A 555 20.79 -43.56 -31.45
N GLN A 556 20.23 -44.75 -31.24
CA GLN A 556 20.34 -45.51 -29.98
C GLN A 556 21.79 -45.89 -29.58
N ASN A 557 22.75 -45.77 -30.50
CA ASN A 557 24.14 -46.08 -30.22
C ASN A 557 25.01 -44.98 -29.58
N THR A 558 24.42 -43.82 -29.24
CA THR A 558 25.12 -42.72 -28.55
C THR A 558 24.55 -42.48 -27.18
N VAL A 559 25.26 -43.00 -26.17
CA VAL A 559 24.90 -42.92 -24.73
C VAL A 559 24.88 -41.51 -24.20
N SER A 560 23.68 -41.03 -23.74
CA SER A 560 23.55 -39.97 -22.74
C SER A 560 22.28 -40.23 -21.94
N GLU A 561 22.39 -40.17 -20.62
CA GLU A 561 21.46 -40.67 -19.60
C GLU A 561 20.04 -40.05 -19.58
N ASP A 562 19.76 -39.04 -20.39
CA ASP A 562 18.46 -38.32 -20.37
C ASP A 562 17.62 -38.47 -21.63
N LYS A 563 17.79 -39.50 -22.46
CA LYS A 563 17.02 -39.68 -23.71
C LYS A 563 15.93 -40.74 -23.57
N LEU A 564 14.68 -40.30 -23.68
CA LEU A 564 13.52 -41.15 -23.93
C LEU A 564 13.81 -42.09 -25.12
N THR A 565 13.53 -43.38 -24.97
CA THR A 565 13.59 -44.37 -26.07
C THR A 565 12.49 -44.02 -27.10
N SER A 566 12.62 -44.54 -28.32
CA SER A 566 11.61 -44.32 -29.37
C SER A 566 10.22 -44.81 -28.95
N ARG A 567 10.15 -45.97 -28.27
CA ARG A 567 8.89 -46.57 -27.77
C ARG A 567 8.32 -45.76 -26.58
N GLU A 568 9.15 -45.33 -25.62
CA GLU A 568 8.70 -44.44 -24.53
C GLU A 568 8.10 -43.14 -25.06
N PHE A 569 8.66 -42.54 -26.10
CA PHE A 569 8.14 -41.32 -26.71
C PHE A 569 6.75 -41.53 -27.31
N SER A 570 6.56 -42.56 -28.16
CA SER A 570 5.24 -42.87 -28.73
C SER A 570 4.23 -43.26 -27.67
N SER A 571 4.63 -44.02 -26.64
CA SER A 571 3.83 -44.36 -25.46
C SER A 571 3.33 -43.15 -24.72
N LEU A 572 4.21 -42.19 -24.47
CA LEU A 572 3.87 -40.92 -23.81
C LEU A 572 2.92 -40.06 -24.65
N ILE A 573 3.05 -40.07 -25.98
CA ILE A 573 2.13 -39.32 -26.85
C ILE A 573 0.75 -39.97 -26.82
N VAL A 574 0.64 -41.29 -26.97
CA VAL A 574 -0.64 -41.99 -26.96
C VAL A 574 -1.35 -41.84 -25.60
N SER A 575 -0.61 -42.00 -24.49
CA SER A 575 -1.17 -41.80 -23.13
C SER A 575 -1.66 -40.37 -22.90
N LYS A 576 -0.92 -39.33 -23.42
CA LYS A 576 -1.35 -37.96 -23.28
C LYS A 576 -2.42 -37.52 -24.28
N ALA A 577 -2.47 -38.12 -25.47
CA ALA A 577 -3.54 -37.87 -26.44
C ALA A 577 -4.91 -38.21 -25.83
N VAL A 578 -5.03 -39.32 -25.10
CA VAL A 578 -6.25 -39.72 -24.42
C VAL A 578 -6.70 -38.70 -23.36
N ILE A 579 -5.74 -38.04 -22.70
CA ILE A 579 -6.05 -37.03 -21.68
C ILE A 579 -6.44 -35.69 -22.31
N ASP A 580 -5.76 -35.29 -23.40
CA ASP A 580 -5.95 -34.01 -24.08
C ASP A 580 -7.14 -34.02 -25.08
N LEU A 581 -7.58 -35.19 -25.54
CA LEU A 581 -8.75 -35.37 -26.42
C LEU A 581 -10.05 -35.43 -25.59
N PRO A 582 -11.15 -34.80 -26.06
CA PRO A 582 -12.45 -34.95 -25.43
C PRO A 582 -12.88 -36.41 -25.34
N SER A 583 -13.39 -36.87 -24.22
CA SER A 583 -13.80 -38.29 -23.96
C SER A 583 -14.88 -38.85 -24.91
N TYR A 584 -15.48 -37.99 -25.75
CA TYR A 584 -16.49 -38.37 -26.76
C TYR A 584 -15.94 -38.46 -28.19
N ASP A 585 -14.68 -38.05 -28.44
CA ASP A 585 -14.07 -38.06 -29.79
C ASP A 585 -13.27 -39.37 -30.03
N THR A 586 -13.97 -40.51 -29.89
CA THR A 586 -13.41 -41.87 -30.07
C THR A 586 -12.97 -42.11 -31.52
N THR A 587 -13.63 -41.46 -32.49
CA THR A 587 -13.29 -41.59 -33.93
C THR A 587 -11.90 -41.03 -34.24
N LEU A 588 -11.56 -39.85 -33.70
CA LEU A 588 -10.25 -39.26 -33.89
C LEU A 588 -9.14 -40.08 -33.24
N MET A 589 -9.46 -40.72 -32.10
CA MET A 589 -8.50 -41.60 -31.42
C MET A 589 -8.24 -42.85 -32.25
N ILE A 590 -9.29 -43.46 -32.86
CA ILE A 590 -9.17 -44.62 -33.76
C ILE A 590 -8.32 -44.25 -34.97
N GLU A 591 -8.63 -43.15 -35.64
CA GLU A 591 -7.85 -42.68 -36.80
C GLU A 591 -6.38 -42.41 -36.44
N PHE A 592 -6.11 -41.85 -35.27
CA PHE A 592 -4.74 -41.61 -34.85
C PHE A 592 -3.98 -42.89 -34.55
N LEU A 593 -4.58 -43.85 -33.87
CA LEU A 593 -3.98 -45.14 -33.58
C LEU A 593 -3.80 -45.99 -34.87
N GLN A 594 -4.73 -45.95 -35.83
CA GLN A 594 -4.60 -46.57 -37.17
C GLN A 594 -3.43 -45.99 -37.93
N ASN A 595 -3.32 -44.66 -38.00
CA ASN A 595 -2.20 -43.95 -38.66
C ASN A 595 -0.84 -44.30 -38.04
N LEU A 596 -0.76 -44.53 -36.71
CA LEU A 596 0.45 -45.00 -36.03
C LEU A 596 0.75 -46.46 -36.38
N TYR A 597 -0.28 -47.31 -36.41
CA TYR A 597 -0.13 -48.73 -36.78
C TYR A 597 0.34 -48.91 -38.21
N GLU A 598 -0.27 -48.22 -39.18
CA GLU A 598 0.12 -48.22 -40.57
C GLU A 598 1.58 -47.77 -40.82
N ARG A 599 2.08 -46.86 -39.96
CA ARG A 599 3.45 -46.37 -40.01
C ARG A 599 4.43 -47.22 -39.17
N GLY A 600 3.98 -48.28 -38.53
CA GLY A 600 4.83 -49.19 -37.76
C GLY A 600 5.42 -48.59 -36.46
N VAL A 601 4.71 -47.66 -35.85
CA VAL A 601 5.12 -47.01 -34.57
C VAL A 601 4.63 -47.87 -33.41
N GLY A 602 5.53 -48.50 -32.67
CA GLY A 602 5.18 -49.35 -31.51
C GLY A 602 5.04 -48.53 -30.22
N ILE A 603 4.24 -49.02 -29.28
CA ILE A 603 4.06 -48.48 -27.91
C ILE A 603 4.35 -49.55 -26.87
N ASP A 604 4.62 -49.13 -25.62
CA ASP A 604 4.87 -50.03 -24.51
C ASP A 604 3.53 -50.62 -23.97
N LYS A 605 3.57 -51.85 -23.45
CA LYS A 605 2.43 -52.54 -22.87
C LYS A 605 1.81 -51.74 -21.71
N GLY A 606 2.65 -51.14 -20.84
CA GLY A 606 2.20 -50.34 -19.73
C GLY A 606 1.40 -49.11 -20.15
N ALA A 607 1.78 -48.46 -21.26
CA ALA A 607 1.04 -47.32 -21.83
C ALA A 607 -0.33 -47.76 -22.40
N ALA A 608 -0.40 -48.89 -23.09
CA ALA A 608 -1.67 -49.41 -23.60
C ALA A 608 -2.64 -49.72 -22.45
N GLU A 609 -2.19 -50.31 -21.37
CA GLU A 609 -2.95 -50.57 -20.17
C GLU A 609 -3.47 -49.30 -19.50
N GLN A 610 -2.64 -48.27 -19.37
CA GLN A 610 -3.03 -46.96 -18.85
C GLN A 610 -4.13 -46.30 -19.68
N VAL A 611 -4.01 -46.39 -21.02
CA VAL A 611 -5.01 -45.88 -21.97
C VAL A 611 -6.34 -46.61 -21.81
N LYS A 612 -6.31 -47.96 -21.69
CA LYS A 612 -7.52 -48.79 -21.44
C LYS A 612 -8.21 -48.43 -20.12
N GLN A 613 -7.42 -48.23 -19.03
CA GLN A 613 -7.94 -47.83 -17.74
C GLN A 613 -8.59 -46.45 -17.79
N TYR A 614 -7.98 -45.51 -18.54
CA TYR A 614 -8.49 -44.15 -18.65
C TYR A 614 -9.78 -44.05 -19.46
N LEU A 615 -9.90 -44.84 -20.56
CA LEU A 615 -11.08 -44.88 -21.38
C LEU A 615 -12.26 -45.62 -20.70
N GLY A 616 -11.98 -46.61 -19.87
CA GLY A 616 -12.99 -47.31 -19.05
C GLY A 616 -14.22 -47.75 -19.87
N ASN A 617 -15.39 -47.14 -19.60
CA ASN A 617 -16.64 -47.48 -20.30
C ASN A 617 -16.75 -46.97 -21.74
N THR A 618 -15.81 -46.09 -22.19
CA THR A 618 -15.74 -45.60 -23.58
C THR A 618 -14.78 -46.40 -24.45
N LEU A 619 -14.16 -47.42 -23.89
CA LEU A 619 -13.30 -48.34 -24.64
C LEU A 619 -14.15 -49.18 -25.62
N ASN A 620 -13.81 -49.06 -26.94
CA ASN A 620 -14.43 -49.79 -28.03
C ASN A 620 -13.51 -50.97 -28.42
N ASP A 621 -14.05 -52.05 -28.87
CA ASP A 621 -13.31 -53.27 -29.31
C ASP A 621 -12.26 -52.91 -30.37
N GLU A 622 -12.54 -51.91 -31.22
CA GLU A 622 -11.63 -51.42 -32.28
C GLU A 622 -10.41 -50.72 -31.69
N ILE A 623 -10.60 -49.88 -30.70
CA ILE A 623 -9.49 -49.17 -29.96
C ILE A 623 -8.66 -50.23 -29.22
N GLU A 624 -9.31 -51.19 -28.59
CA GLU A 624 -8.63 -52.29 -27.88
C GLU A 624 -7.80 -53.15 -28.84
N GLY A 625 -8.37 -53.50 -30.00
CA GLY A 625 -7.67 -54.24 -31.07
C GLY A 625 -6.41 -53.47 -31.56
N LEU A 626 -6.54 -52.17 -31.80
CA LEU A 626 -5.43 -51.32 -32.28
C LEU A 626 -4.35 -51.16 -31.20
N LEU A 627 -4.72 -50.95 -29.93
CA LEU A 627 -3.76 -50.85 -28.83
C LEU A 627 -2.99 -52.18 -28.66
N ASN A 628 -3.68 -53.31 -28.75
CA ASN A 628 -3.02 -54.61 -28.71
C ASN A 628 -2.10 -54.87 -29.94
N ALA A 629 -2.51 -54.41 -31.12
CA ALA A 629 -1.65 -54.47 -32.34
C ALA A 629 -0.38 -53.60 -32.21
N LEU A 630 -0.50 -52.42 -31.62
CA LEU A 630 0.63 -51.48 -31.41
C LEU A 630 1.61 -52.01 -30.33
N THR A 631 1.17 -52.88 -29.43
CA THR A 631 2.04 -53.51 -28.40
C THR A 631 2.67 -54.83 -28.88
N SER A 632 2.39 -55.27 -30.11
CA SER A 632 2.83 -56.53 -30.64
C SER A 632 4.35 -56.61 -30.83
N ASP A 633 5.06 -57.02 -29.78
CA ASP A 633 6.22 -57.89 -29.79
C ASP A 633 5.81 -59.21 -29.11
N SER A 634 4.86 -59.91 -29.70
CA SER A 634 4.46 -61.30 -29.40
C SER A 634 4.19 -61.65 -27.93
N LEU A 635 2.88 -62.01 -27.65
CA LEU A 635 2.41 -63.04 -26.69
C LEU A 635 2.41 -62.70 -25.20
N GLU A 636 1.42 -62.91 -24.48
CA GLU A 636 0.17 -63.55 -24.21
C GLU A 636 -0.33 -63.23 -22.78
N PRO A 637 -1.59 -63.47 -22.42
CA PRO A 637 -2.23 -62.76 -21.29
C PRO A 637 -2.54 -63.63 -20.05
N LYS A 638 -3.08 -63.08 -18.94
CA LYS A 638 -4.24 -63.63 -18.14
C LYS A 638 -4.61 -62.81 -16.91
N ASN A 639 -5.85 -62.42 -16.81
CA ASN A 639 -7.00 -62.60 -15.90
C ASN A 639 -6.92 -62.14 -14.40
N ILE A 640 -7.85 -61.28 -13.99
CA ILE A 640 -9.19 -61.29 -13.30
C ILE A 640 -9.05 -61.34 -11.75
N GLU A 641 -9.69 -60.47 -10.95
CA GLU A 641 -11.05 -60.36 -10.43
C GLU A 641 -11.30 -59.24 -9.37
N ARG A 642 -12.59 -59.00 -9.14
CA ARG A 642 -13.31 -57.92 -8.44
C ARG A 642 -13.49 -58.14 -6.92
N ASN A 643 -13.87 -57.02 -6.21
CA ASN A 643 -14.96 -56.81 -5.22
C ASN A 643 -14.52 -55.84 -4.14
N GLY A 644 -15.30 -54.99 -3.49
CA GLY A 644 -16.71 -54.70 -3.37
C GLY A 644 -16.97 -53.77 -2.16
N ASN A 645 -18.05 -53.08 -2.19
CA ASN A 645 -18.68 -52.09 -1.32
C ASN A 645 -18.50 -52.18 0.20
N HIS A 646 -18.58 -51.02 0.89
CA HIS A 646 -19.37 -50.85 2.11
C HIS A 646 -19.91 -49.42 2.35
N ARG A 647 -21.13 -49.40 2.88
CA ARG A 647 -22.06 -48.31 3.13
C ARG A 647 -21.88 -47.64 4.50
N ILE A 648 -22.26 -46.38 4.58
CA ILE A 648 -22.36 -45.51 5.78
C ILE A 648 -23.76 -45.60 6.36
N GLN A 649 -23.87 -45.72 7.70
CA GLN A 649 -25.13 -45.55 8.44
C GLN A 649 -25.06 -44.36 9.41
N ARG A 650 -26.18 -43.61 9.39
CA ARG A 650 -26.45 -42.45 10.27
C ARG A 650 -27.21 -42.96 11.53
N TYR A 651 -26.92 -42.30 12.66
CA TYR A 651 -27.76 -42.38 13.85
C TYR A 651 -28.41 -41.05 14.18
N ARG A 652 -29.69 -41.08 14.54
CA ARG A 652 -30.55 -40.03 15.03
C ARG A 652 -30.86 -40.27 16.51
N ASN A 653 -30.88 -39.14 17.26
CA ASN A 653 -31.20 -39.15 18.70
C ASN A 653 -32.69 -39.07 18.99
N SER A 654 -33.09 -39.68 20.06
CA SER A 654 -34.41 -39.60 20.71
C SER A 654 -34.42 -38.54 21.82
N LYS A 655 -35.55 -37.84 21.91
CA LYS A 655 -35.91 -36.97 23.03
C LYS A 655 -36.62 -37.78 24.09
N ASP A 656 -36.24 -37.60 25.35
CA ASP A 656 -37.06 -37.99 26.49
C ASP A 656 -37.58 -36.74 27.23
N SER A 657 -38.87 -36.77 27.50
CA SER A 657 -39.66 -35.75 28.18
C SER A 657 -39.61 -35.98 29.69
N ILE A 658 -39.38 -34.92 30.46
CA ILE A 658 -39.51 -34.91 31.93
C ILE A 658 -40.73 -34.06 32.28
N GLU A 659 -41.62 -34.61 33.06
CA GLU A 659 -42.80 -33.98 33.62
C GLU A 659 -42.42 -32.85 34.60
N GLU A 660 -43.05 -31.69 34.40
CA GLU A 660 -42.84 -30.48 35.23
C GLU A 660 -43.64 -30.62 36.53
N SER A 661 -42.96 -30.66 37.73
CA SER A 661 -43.58 -30.64 39.03
C SER A 661 -43.94 -29.22 39.49
N ASP A 662 -44.98 -29.05 40.30
CA ASP A 662 -45.50 -27.78 40.85
C ASP A 662 -44.40 -26.98 41.60
N GLU A 663 -43.47 -27.69 42.20
CA GLU A 663 -42.30 -27.14 42.88
C GLU A 663 -41.35 -26.37 41.97
N PHE A 664 -41.17 -26.86 40.70
CA PHE A 664 -40.32 -26.22 39.73
C PHE A 664 -40.91 -24.89 39.22
N HIS A 665 -42.24 -24.80 39.11
CA HIS A 665 -42.96 -23.59 38.77
C HIS A 665 -42.77 -22.47 39.82
N LYS A 666 -42.85 -22.81 41.11
CA LYS A 666 -42.61 -21.85 42.20
C LYS A 666 -41.17 -21.30 42.19
N LEU A 667 -40.18 -22.13 41.89
CA LEU A 667 -38.78 -21.72 41.76
C LEU A 667 -38.55 -20.79 40.55
N LEU A 668 -39.21 -21.07 39.42
CA LEU A 668 -39.18 -20.24 38.23
C LEU A 668 -39.80 -18.86 38.44
N GLN A 669 -40.89 -18.82 39.23
CA GLN A 669 -41.59 -17.57 39.58
C GLN A 669 -40.66 -16.65 40.41
N VAL A 670 -39.92 -17.16 41.37
CA VAL A 670 -38.94 -16.38 42.12
C VAL A 670 -37.83 -15.86 41.20
N GLN A 671 -37.36 -16.67 40.26
CA GLN A 671 -36.37 -16.20 39.25
C GLN A 671 -36.93 -15.07 38.35
N GLN A 672 -38.24 -15.08 38.12
CA GLN A 672 -38.90 -14.00 37.36
C GLN A 672 -38.97 -12.71 38.16
N TYR A 673 -39.29 -12.76 39.46
CA TYR A 673 -39.29 -11.62 40.35
C TYR A 673 -37.86 -11.03 40.53
N VAL A 674 -36.86 -11.87 40.57
CA VAL A 674 -35.43 -11.45 40.57
C VAL A 674 -35.11 -10.72 39.32
N ARG A 675 -35.55 -11.16 38.13
CA ARG A 675 -35.33 -10.50 36.85
C ARG A 675 -36.06 -9.16 36.72
N ASN A 676 -37.25 -9.07 37.30
CA ASN A 676 -38.06 -7.85 37.30
C ASN A 676 -37.58 -6.81 38.32
N GLY A 677 -36.73 -7.21 39.29
CA GLY A 677 -36.21 -6.34 40.37
C GLY A 677 -37.18 -6.10 41.53
N GLU A 678 -38.18 -6.98 41.73
CA GLU A 678 -39.23 -6.89 42.71
C GLU A 678 -38.76 -7.41 44.07
N LYS A 679 -38.11 -6.56 44.88
CA LYS A 679 -37.43 -6.95 46.14
C LYS A 679 -38.34 -7.58 47.18
N GLU A 680 -39.52 -7.01 47.40
CA GLU A 680 -40.47 -7.47 48.39
C GLU A 680 -41.06 -8.85 48.02
N ALA A 681 -41.40 -9.02 46.72
CA ALA A 681 -41.92 -10.28 46.22
C ALA A 681 -40.88 -11.41 46.29
N VAL A 682 -39.60 -11.10 46.04
CA VAL A 682 -38.48 -12.07 46.20
C VAL A 682 -38.35 -12.52 47.64
N GLN A 683 -38.37 -11.60 48.65
CA GLN A 683 -38.22 -11.94 50.05
C GLN A 683 -39.39 -12.77 50.58
N GLN A 684 -40.63 -12.37 50.22
CA GLN A 684 -41.82 -13.12 50.59
C GLN A 684 -41.85 -14.55 50.02
N SER A 685 -41.56 -14.66 48.73
CA SER A 685 -41.53 -15.98 48.08
C SER A 685 -40.39 -16.85 48.58
N LEU A 686 -39.21 -16.32 48.93
CA LEU A 686 -38.11 -17.07 49.54
C LEU A 686 -38.47 -17.58 50.95
N SER A 687 -39.18 -16.76 51.76
CA SER A 687 -39.66 -17.17 53.08
C SER A 687 -40.68 -18.32 53.04
N GLN A 688 -41.55 -18.30 52.02
CA GLN A 688 -42.52 -19.38 51.75
C GLN A 688 -41.82 -20.67 51.31
N LEU A 689 -40.82 -20.58 50.40
CA LEU A 689 -40.05 -21.73 49.92
C LEU A 689 -39.20 -22.39 51.04
N GLU A 690 -38.70 -21.59 52.00
CA GLU A 690 -37.97 -22.11 53.18
C GLU A 690 -38.91 -22.86 54.17
N GLN A 691 -40.15 -22.39 54.33
CA GLN A 691 -41.16 -23.05 55.18
C GLN A 691 -41.65 -24.37 54.59
N GLU A 692 -41.72 -24.47 53.23
CA GLU A 692 -42.14 -25.67 52.48
C GLU A 692 -41.00 -26.69 52.30
N ASN A 693 -39.76 -26.39 52.75
CA ASN A 693 -38.57 -27.27 52.71
C ASN A 693 -38.29 -27.85 51.28
N ILE A 694 -38.46 -27.02 50.27
CA ILE A 694 -38.29 -27.40 48.87
C ILE A 694 -36.81 -27.59 48.50
N LYS A 695 -36.50 -28.58 47.69
CA LYS A 695 -35.15 -28.83 47.19
C LYS A 695 -34.75 -27.83 46.11
N TYR A 696 -33.69 -27.08 46.39
CA TYR A 696 -33.16 -26.09 45.44
C TYR A 696 -32.29 -26.76 44.38
N PHE A 697 -32.42 -26.30 43.13
CA PHE A 697 -31.49 -26.71 42.08
C PHE A 697 -30.34 -25.70 41.93
N PRO A 698 -29.17 -26.13 41.47
CA PRO A 698 -27.95 -25.26 41.44
C PRO A 698 -28.12 -23.96 40.66
N GLY A 699 -28.91 -23.96 39.55
CA GLY A 699 -29.17 -22.78 38.75
C GLY A 699 -30.00 -21.70 39.44
N PHE A 700 -30.87 -22.10 40.37
CA PHE A 700 -31.65 -21.19 41.22
C PHE A 700 -30.75 -20.51 42.25
N CYS A 701 -29.92 -21.26 42.96
CA CYS A 701 -28.94 -20.72 43.90
C CYS A 701 -28.00 -19.73 43.20
N ALA A 702 -27.52 -20.06 41.98
CA ALA A 702 -26.65 -19.18 41.20
C ALA A 702 -27.34 -17.87 40.78
N THR A 703 -28.67 -17.87 40.62
CA THR A 703 -29.43 -16.64 40.31
C THR A 703 -29.57 -15.76 41.52
N LEU A 704 -29.77 -16.32 42.70
CA LEU A 704 -29.89 -15.60 43.94
C LEU A 704 -28.51 -15.06 44.39
N ILE A 705 -27.41 -15.76 44.18
CA ILE A 705 -26.06 -15.22 44.42
C ILE A 705 -25.84 -13.96 43.61
N ASP A 706 -26.19 -13.97 42.29
CA ASP A 706 -26.09 -12.81 41.42
C ASP A 706 -26.99 -11.65 41.85
N TYR A 707 -28.18 -11.94 42.32
CA TYR A 707 -29.14 -10.96 42.84
C TYR A 707 -28.62 -10.26 44.06
N TYR A 708 -28.24 -10.99 45.12
CA TYR A 708 -27.73 -10.43 46.39
C TYR A 708 -26.38 -9.74 46.20
N ALA A 709 -25.52 -10.26 45.31
CA ALA A 709 -24.27 -9.60 44.93
C ALA A 709 -24.52 -8.27 44.17
N SER A 710 -25.60 -8.15 43.41
CA SER A 710 -26.00 -6.92 42.74
C SER A 710 -26.59 -5.87 43.69
N LEU A 711 -27.05 -6.29 44.86
CA LEU A 711 -27.53 -5.41 45.96
C LEU A 711 -26.44 -5.08 46.98
N ASP A 712 -25.22 -5.52 46.75
CA ASP A 712 -24.07 -5.44 47.68
C ASP A 712 -24.35 -6.08 49.08
N ASP A 713 -25.31 -7.04 49.15
CA ASP A 713 -25.64 -7.83 50.34
C ASP A 713 -24.76 -9.06 50.45
N VAL A 714 -23.72 -8.97 51.28
CA VAL A 714 -22.74 -10.03 51.50
C VAL A 714 -23.33 -11.24 52.21
N GLU A 715 -24.19 -11.03 53.23
CA GLU A 715 -24.73 -12.11 54.02
C GLU A 715 -25.69 -12.99 53.22
N GLY A 716 -26.58 -12.34 52.46
CA GLY A 716 -27.48 -13.01 51.51
C GLY A 716 -26.72 -13.80 50.42
N ALA A 717 -25.73 -13.20 49.81
CA ALA A 717 -24.91 -13.85 48.77
C ALA A 717 -24.13 -15.05 49.34
N THR A 718 -23.53 -14.93 50.54
CA THR A 718 -22.78 -16.01 51.22
C THR A 718 -23.69 -17.16 51.65
N LYS A 719 -24.90 -16.88 52.16
CA LYS A 719 -25.91 -17.89 52.50
C LYS A 719 -26.24 -18.80 51.28
N TRP A 720 -26.48 -18.19 50.13
CA TRP A 720 -26.82 -18.96 48.92
C TRP A 720 -25.61 -19.64 48.27
N PHE A 721 -24.42 -19.08 48.45
CA PHE A 721 -23.18 -19.72 47.99
C PHE A 721 -22.86 -20.98 48.85
N THR A 722 -23.11 -20.92 50.18
CA THR A 722 -22.97 -22.09 51.07
C THR A 722 -23.97 -23.20 50.70
N LYS A 723 -25.25 -22.84 50.53
CA LYS A 723 -26.29 -23.78 50.01
C LYS A 723 -25.91 -24.39 48.66
N LEU A 724 -25.30 -23.64 47.75
CA LEU A 724 -24.83 -24.18 46.49
C LEU A 724 -23.70 -25.21 46.69
N LYS A 725 -22.76 -24.98 47.61
CA LYS A 725 -21.70 -25.94 47.99
C LYS A 725 -22.28 -27.23 48.62
N GLU A 726 -23.32 -27.14 49.45
CA GLU A 726 -23.98 -28.28 50.11
C GLU A 726 -24.70 -29.20 49.12
N ILE A 727 -25.24 -28.69 48.01
CA ILE A 727 -25.92 -29.48 46.97
C ILE A 727 -24.97 -30.43 46.26
N GLY A 728 -23.63 -30.19 46.34
CA GLY A 728 -22.59 -31.17 45.99
C GLY A 728 -22.53 -31.64 44.53
N SER A 729 -23.31 -31.06 43.65
CA SER A 729 -23.25 -31.32 42.20
C SER A 729 -22.11 -30.59 41.55
N GLY A 730 -21.40 -31.18 40.63
CA GLY A 730 -20.32 -30.53 39.86
C GLY A 730 -20.76 -29.30 39.02
N PHE A 731 -21.75 -28.54 39.53
CA PHE A 731 -22.27 -27.31 38.91
C PHE A 731 -21.25 -26.19 39.04
N LYS A 732 -20.88 -25.63 37.90
CA LYS A 732 -19.94 -24.55 37.76
C LYS A 732 -20.65 -23.21 37.59
N LEU A 733 -20.33 -22.23 38.43
CA LEU A 733 -20.88 -20.89 38.33
C LEU A 733 -20.39 -20.18 37.06
N ASN A 734 -21.24 -19.31 36.53
CA ASN A 734 -20.86 -18.41 35.42
C ASN A 734 -19.83 -17.37 35.93
N LYS A 735 -18.84 -17.07 35.10
CA LYS A 735 -17.76 -16.11 35.39
C LYS A 735 -18.26 -14.75 35.86
N GLY A 736 -19.33 -14.22 35.26
CA GLY A 736 -19.91 -12.93 35.64
C GLY A 736 -20.43 -12.90 37.08
N LYS A 737 -21.06 -14.00 37.49
CA LYS A 737 -21.61 -14.12 38.84
C LYS A 737 -20.51 -14.25 39.89
N ILE A 738 -19.44 -15.00 39.61
CA ILE A 738 -18.25 -15.11 40.48
C ILE A 738 -17.58 -13.75 40.67
N LEU A 739 -17.37 -12.99 39.55
CA LEU A 739 -16.75 -11.69 39.65
C LEU A 739 -17.58 -10.68 40.46
N LYS A 740 -18.90 -10.68 40.33
CA LYS A 740 -19.78 -9.81 41.11
C LYS A 740 -19.74 -10.19 42.60
N TYR A 741 -19.86 -11.49 42.92
CA TYR A 741 -19.82 -11.94 44.29
C TYR A 741 -18.47 -11.66 44.97
N ALA A 742 -17.35 -11.91 44.27
CA ALA A 742 -16.03 -11.56 44.77
C ALA A 742 -15.88 -10.05 45.00
N ALA A 743 -16.44 -9.22 44.11
CA ALA A 743 -16.43 -7.75 44.27
C ALA A 743 -17.19 -7.30 45.51
N THR A 744 -18.29 -7.96 45.85
CA THR A 744 -19.09 -7.68 47.08
C THR A 744 -18.34 -8.07 48.35
N LEU A 745 -17.64 -9.21 48.34
CA LEU A 745 -16.79 -9.64 49.46
C LEU A 745 -15.63 -8.69 49.70
N ILE A 746 -14.99 -8.16 48.65
CA ILE A 746 -13.90 -7.18 48.75
C ILE A 746 -14.40 -5.87 49.40
N GLN A 747 -15.58 -5.42 48.97
CA GLN A 747 -16.17 -4.19 49.56
C GLN A 747 -16.43 -4.30 51.06
N SER A 748 -16.71 -5.51 51.54
CA SER A 748 -16.90 -5.80 52.98
C SER A 748 -15.61 -6.24 53.69
N ASN A 749 -14.44 -6.01 53.06
CA ASN A 749 -13.10 -6.32 53.58
C ASN A 749 -12.81 -7.82 53.86
N LYS A 750 -13.58 -8.70 53.23
CA LYS A 750 -13.41 -10.18 53.31
C LYS A 750 -12.51 -10.67 52.17
N ILE A 751 -11.25 -10.28 52.20
CA ILE A 751 -10.32 -10.44 51.09
C ILE A 751 -9.99 -11.92 50.83
N GLU A 752 -9.75 -12.71 51.85
CA GLU A 752 -9.40 -14.13 51.75
C GLU A 752 -10.56 -14.94 51.18
N GLU A 753 -11.78 -14.67 51.62
CA GLU A 753 -12.98 -15.33 51.06
C GLU A 753 -13.17 -15.00 49.59
N ALA A 754 -12.89 -13.76 49.19
CA ALA A 754 -12.96 -13.37 47.80
C ALA A 754 -11.93 -14.12 46.92
N LEU A 755 -10.69 -14.29 47.37
CA LEU A 755 -9.66 -15.07 46.69
C LEU A 755 -10.04 -16.56 46.60
N GLU A 756 -10.66 -17.12 47.62
CA GLU A 756 -11.15 -18.52 47.60
C GLU A 756 -12.27 -18.69 46.59
N VAL A 757 -13.20 -17.74 46.51
CA VAL A 757 -14.30 -17.76 45.54
C VAL A 757 -13.78 -17.69 44.09
N LEU A 758 -12.76 -16.90 43.83
CA LEU A 758 -12.14 -16.79 42.52
C LEU A 758 -11.37 -18.05 42.05
N LYS A 759 -11.03 -18.97 43.00
CA LYS A 759 -10.38 -20.27 42.72
C LYS A 759 -11.37 -21.36 42.28
N ASN A 760 -12.69 -21.14 42.38
CA ASN A 760 -13.69 -22.16 42.06
C ASN A 760 -13.78 -22.50 40.57
N PRO A 761 -14.10 -23.74 40.18
CA PRO A 761 -14.23 -24.16 38.77
C PRO A 761 -15.37 -23.43 38.07
N ILE A 762 -15.21 -23.13 36.78
CA ILE A 762 -16.01 -22.18 36.02
C ILE A 762 -16.68 -22.79 34.77
N ASN A 763 -17.90 -22.33 34.43
CA ASN A 763 -18.56 -22.61 33.15
C ASN A 763 -18.33 -21.49 32.15
N ASP A 764 -18.12 -21.81 30.88
CA ASP A 764 -17.60 -20.90 29.84
C ASP A 764 -18.70 -20.45 28.86
N VAL A 765 -19.53 -19.47 29.21
CA VAL A 765 -20.67 -19.02 28.34
C VAL A 765 -20.90 -17.49 28.35
N ASP A 766 -19.96 -16.60 28.52
CA ASP A 766 -20.30 -15.15 28.40
C ASP A 766 -19.22 -14.24 27.79
N ASN A 767 -19.62 -13.36 26.86
CA ASN A 767 -18.74 -12.47 26.09
C ASN A 767 -18.44 -11.10 26.73
N ASN A 768 -19.12 -10.67 27.81
CA ASN A 768 -19.03 -9.29 28.34
C ASN A 768 -18.26 -9.19 29.67
N ARG A 769 -17.07 -9.74 29.75
CA ARG A 769 -16.34 -10.11 30.96
C ARG A 769 -15.41 -9.05 31.50
N ASN A 770 -14.84 -8.20 30.63
CA ASN A 770 -13.81 -7.23 31.05
C ASN A 770 -14.37 -6.12 31.93
N VAL A 771 -15.58 -5.65 31.69
CA VAL A 771 -16.23 -4.59 32.51
C VAL A 771 -16.43 -5.02 33.95
N LEU A 772 -16.83 -6.27 34.21
CA LEU A 772 -17.02 -6.79 35.58
C LEU A 772 -15.69 -6.99 36.31
N ALA A 773 -14.68 -7.45 35.58
CA ALA A 773 -13.32 -7.57 36.11
C ALA A 773 -12.71 -6.20 36.42
N GLU A 774 -12.95 -5.20 35.60
CA GLU A 774 -12.52 -3.82 35.86
C GLU A 774 -13.18 -3.26 37.11
N LYS A 775 -14.48 -3.47 37.31
CA LYS A 775 -15.20 -3.06 38.53
C LYS A 775 -14.69 -3.77 39.78
N LEU A 776 -14.41 -5.07 39.70
CA LEU A 776 -13.81 -5.82 40.80
C LEU A 776 -12.43 -5.24 41.16
N LEU A 777 -11.56 -4.99 40.15
CA LEU A 777 -10.25 -4.41 40.39
C LEU A 777 -10.32 -2.99 40.96
N GLU A 778 -11.30 -2.18 40.54
CA GLU A 778 -11.54 -0.87 41.11
C GLU A 778 -11.83 -0.95 42.64
N ARG A 779 -12.63 -1.94 43.06
CA ARG A 779 -12.87 -2.20 44.48
C ARG A 779 -11.59 -2.69 45.21
N VAL A 780 -10.80 -3.56 44.57
CA VAL A 780 -9.48 -4.00 45.10
C VAL A 780 -8.54 -2.79 45.30
N TYR A 781 -8.47 -1.88 44.32
CA TYR A 781 -7.63 -0.69 44.45
C TYR A 781 -8.02 0.23 45.61
N ASN A 782 -9.34 0.31 45.91
CA ASN A 782 -9.84 1.15 46.98
C ASN A 782 -9.63 0.53 48.39
N VAL A 783 -9.70 -0.80 48.50
CA VAL A 783 -9.64 -1.52 49.78
C VAL A 783 -8.24 -2.07 50.07
N CYS A 784 -7.60 -2.70 49.11
CA CYS A 784 -6.29 -3.36 49.29
C CYS A 784 -5.38 -3.19 48.05
N PRO A 785 -4.88 -1.98 47.77
CA PRO A 785 -4.10 -1.72 46.54
C PRO A 785 -2.83 -2.56 46.44
N GLU A 786 -2.24 -2.98 47.55
CA GLU A 786 -1.00 -3.77 47.60
C GLU A 786 -1.20 -5.19 47.08
N ARG A 787 -2.40 -5.76 47.17
CA ARG A 787 -2.71 -7.14 46.69
C ARG A 787 -3.25 -7.20 45.27
N THR A 788 -3.28 -6.10 44.55
CA THR A 788 -3.77 -6.01 43.18
C THR A 788 -3.13 -7.05 42.26
N GLU A 789 -1.83 -7.24 42.39
CA GLU A 789 -1.05 -8.19 41.58
C GLU A 789 -1.54 -9.63 41.76
N GLU A 790 -1.86 -10.02 42.96
CA GLU A 790 -2.39 -11.34 43.33
C GLU A 790 -3.76 -11.58 42.67
N PHE A 791 -4.66 -10.59 42.75
CA PHE A 791 -5.98 -10.65 42.12
C PHE A 791 -5.90 -10.76 40.59
N VAL A 792 -5.11 -9.92 39.97
CA VAL A 792 -4.96 -9.93 38.50
C VAL A 792 -4.37 -11.26 38.02
N LYS A 793 -3.34 -11.75 38.69
CA LYS A 793 -2.70 -13.03 38.37
C LYS A 793 -3.68 -14.20 38.55
N LEU A 794 -4.40 -14.24 39.66
CA LEU A 794 -5.39 -15.27 39.94
C LEU A 794 -6.53 -15.26 38.89
N MET A 795 -7.06 -14.08 38.56
CA MET A 795 -8.11 -13.98 37.55
C MET A 795 -7.63 -14.39 36.15
N HIS A 796 -6.37 -14.11 35.84
CA HIS A 796 -5.78 -14.55 34.57
C HIS A 796 -5.55 -16.05 34.54
N ASP A 797 -4.96 -16.64 35.59
CA ASP A 797 -4.67 -18.07 35.70
C ASP A 797 -5.96 -18.93 35.69
N GLN A 798 -7.03 -18.42 36.31
CA GLN A 798 -8.34 -19.06 36.31
C GLN A 798 -9.18 -18.76 35.08
N LYS A 799 -8.59 -18.10 34.05
CA LYS A 799 -9.28 -17.69 32.81
C LYS A 799 -10.57 -16.90 33.04
N LEU A 800 -10.66 -16.19 34.15
CA LEU A 800 -11.75 -15.27 34.45
C LEU A 800 -11.67 -14.02 33.55
N ILE A 801 -10.48 -13.62 33.17
CA ILE A 801 -10.19 -12.56 32.22
C ILE A 801 -9.59 -13.20 30.96
N ASN A 802 -10.13 -12.88 29.79
CA ASN A 802 -9.57 -13.38 28.51
C ASN A 802 -8.38 -12.53 28.06
N ILE A 803 -8.48 -11.20 28.24
CA ILE A 803 -7.47 -10.23 27.83
C ILE A 803 -7.32 -9.23 28.99
N VAL A 804 -6.12 -9.10 29.52
CA VAL A 804 -5.77 -8.03 30.47
C VAL A 804 -5.63 -6.73 29.70
N THR A 805 -6.30 -5.66 30.13
CA THR A 805 -6.28 -4.35 29.48
C THR A 805 -5.56 -3.31 30.34
N ALA A 806 -4.98 -2.28 29.69
CA ALA A 806 -4.32 -1.18 30.40
C ALA A 806 -5.29 -0.41 31.34
N ASN A 807 -6.58 -0.37 31.01
CA ASN A 807 -7.62 0.29 31.80
C ASN A 807 -7.81 -0.36 33.18
N MET A 808 -7.56 -1.65 33.31
CA MET A 808 -7.64 -2.37 34.57
C MET A 808 -6.67 -1.83 35.63
N PHE A 809 -5.53 -1.27 35.22
CA PHE A 809 -4.51 -0.71 36.12
C PHE A 809 -4.58 0.81 36.26
N ALA A 810 -5.45 1.48 35.47
CA ALA A 810 -5.53 2.94 35.50
C ALA A 810 -5.93 3.53 36.84
N PRO A 811 -6.89 2.98 37.62
CA PRO A 811 -7.24 3.50 38.95
C PRO A 811 -6.07 3.43 39.94
N LEU A 812 -5.32 2.32 39.93
CA LEU A 812 -4.13 2.13 40.80
C LEU A 812 -3.05 3.19 40.51
N ILE A 813 -2.69 3.36 39.26
CA ILE A 813 -1.67 4.34 38.85
C ILE A 813 -2.13 5.77 39.20
N LYS A 814 -3.38 6.12 38.88
CA LYS A 814 -3.95 7.44 39.23
C LYS A 814 -3.98 7.69 40.75
N GLY A 815 -4.27 6.66 41.53
CA GLY A 815 -4.27 6.73 42.96
C GLY A 815 -2.90 7.11 43.53
N TYR A 816 -1.84 6.39 43.13
CA TYR A 816 -0.47 6.70 43.56
C TYR A 816 0.06 8.03 43.01
N LEU A 817 -0.32 8.44 41.80
CA LEU A 817 0.03 9.77 41.28
C LEU A 817 -0.62 10.91 42.08
N LYS A 818 -1.89 10.74 42.51
CA LYS A 818 -2.57 11.71 43.39
C LYS A 818 -1.94 11.77 44.78
N ALA A 819 -1.49 10.64 45.31
CA ALA A 819 -0.78 10.56 46.58
C ALA A 819 0.67 11.12 46.51
N GLY A 820 1.18 11.40 45.29
CA GLY A 820 2.53 11.90 45.09
C GLY A 820 3.63 10.85 45.19
N ASP A 821 3.26 9.56 45.30
CA ASP A 821 4.20 8.43 45.46
C ASP A 821 4.67 7.94 44.11
N ILE A 822 5.69 8.61 43.54
CA ILE A 822 6.23 8.32 42.23
C ILE A 822 6.98 6.98 42.18
N GLU A 823 7.62 6.59 43.28
CA GLU A 823 8.38 5.35 43.34
C GLU A 823 7.45 4.14 43.15
N LYS A 824 6.30 4.13 43.82
CA LYS A 824 5.29 3.07 43.63
C LYS A 824 4.67 3.12 42.25
N VAL A 825 4.46 4.29 41.68
CA VAL A 825 3.99 4.43 40.26
C VAL A 825 4.95 3.72 39.32
N ILE A 826 6.26 3.97 39.45
CA ILE A 826 7.28 3.38 38.59
C ILE A 826 7.37 1.86 38.79
N GLU A 827 7.34 1.41 40.06
CA GLU A 827 7.35 -0.02 40.41
C GLU A 827 6.17 -0.75 39.76
N LYS A 828 4.95 -0.26 39.97
CA LYS A 828 3.75 -0.89 39.39
C LYS A 828 3.67 -0.77 37.90
N TYR A 829 4.08 0.36 37.31
CA TYR A 829 4.16 0.53 35.87
C TYR A 829 5.15 -0.47 35.24
N LYS A 830 6.35 -0.62 35.86
CA LYS A 830 7.35 -1.61 35.40
C LYS A 830 6.80 -3.03 35.48
N TRP A 831 6.17 -3.38 36.61
CA TRP A 831 5.58 -4.71 36.77
C TRP A 831 4.52 -5.03 35.71
N VAL A 832 3.63 -4.07 35.38
CA VAL A 832 2.63 -4.25 34.31
C VAL A 832 3.28 -4.38 32.93
N CYS A 833 4.31 -3.57 32.63
CA CYS A 833 5.05 -3.63 31.38
C CYS A 833 5.73 -5.00 31.18
N GLU A 834 6.35 -5.54 32.22
CA GLU A 834 7.12 -6.79 32.15
C GLU A 834 6.21 -8.03 32.05
N ASN A 835 5.13 -8.08 32.84
CA ASN A 835 4.26 -9.25 32.90
C ASN A 835 3.17 -9.28 31.81
N TYR A 836 2.57 -8.13 31.47
CA TYR A 836 1.42 -8.09 30.55
C TYR A 836 1.70 -7.35 29.24
N LYS A 837 2.87 -6.75 29.07
CA LYS A 837 3.21 -5.95 27.87
C LYS A 837 2.22 -4.78 27.64
N LEU A 838 1.77 -4.15 28.72
CA LEU A 838 0.83 -3.03 28.71
C LEU A 838 1.47 -1.79 29.38
N THR A 839 1.02 -0.60 28.97
CA THR A 839 1.53 0.69 29.47
C THR A 839 0.37 1.55 29.98
N PRO A 840 -0.16 1.29 31.20
CA PRO A 840 -1.30 2.03 31.73
C PRO A 840 -0.95 3.48 32.07
N CYS A 841 -1.84 4.43 31.74
CA CYS A 841 -1.72 5.86 32.04
C CYS A 841 -0.39 6.53 31.63
N LYS A 842 0.34 5.98 30.64
CA LYS A 842 1.69 6.42 30.26
C LYS A 842 1.82 7.93 29.99
N ILE A 843 0.89 8.52 29.23
CA ILE A 843 0.89 9.96 28.93
C ILE A 843 0.76 10.77 30.22
N LEU A 844 -0.11 10.36 31.15
CA LEU A 844 -0.31 11.05 32.44
C LEU A 844 0.95 10.98 33.30
N ILE A 845 1.63 9.82 33.36
CA ILE A 845 2.91 9.66 34.07
C ILE A 845 3.98 10.56 33.43
N MET A 846 4.12 10.52 32.08
CA MET A 846 5.09 11.36 31.38
C MET A 846 4.84 12.85 31.61
N SER A 847 3.58 13.32 31.49
CA SER A 847 3.21 14.72 31.72
C SER A 847 3.54 15.15 33.16
N HIS A 848 3.30 14.27 34.14
CA HIS A 848 3.67 14.57 35.56
C HIS A 848 5.19 14.73 35.72
N LEU A 849 5.98 13.86 35.09
CA LEU A 849 7.45 13.92 35.11
C LEU A 849 8.01 15.13 34.35
N ILE A 850 7.41 15.51 33.23
CA ILE A 850 7.77 16.71 32.46
C ILE A 850 7.55 17.99 33.31
N ASN A 851 6.43 18.07 34.04
CA ASN A 851 6.13 19.19 34.90
C ASN A 851 7.06 19.26 36.14
N LYS A 852 7.58 18.11 36.58
CA LYS A 852 8.61 18.04 37.65
C LYS A 852 10.03 18.14 37.15
N GLU A 853 10.24 18.23 35.83
CA GLU A 853 11.55 18.31 35.14
C GLU A 853 12.47 17.11 35.47
N ASP A 854 11.91 15.96 35.80
CA ASP A 854 12.67 14.72 36.02
C ASP A 854 12.97 13.99 34.70
N ALA A 855 13.99 14.45 34.00
CA ALA A 855 14.42 13.91 32.71
C ALA A 855 14.92 12.46 32.82
N LYS A 856 15.52 12.07 33.98
CA LYS A 856 16.09 10.74 34.19
C LYS A 856 14.99 9.68 34.25
N THR A 857 13.99 9.94 35.06
CA THR A 857 12.84 9.04 35.22
C THR A 857 11.97 9.02 33.97
N LEU A 858 11.80 10.19 33.32
CA LEU A 858 11.09 10.28 32.06
C LEU A 858 11.72 9.40 30.97
N LYS A 859 13.05 9.42 30.84
CA LYS A 859 13.78 8.53 29.91
C LYS A 859 13.52 7.07 30.26
N TYR A 860 13.61 6.69 31.54
CA TYR A 860 13.37 5.30 31.95
C TYR A 860 11.95 4.80 31.61
N ILE A 861 10.92 5.63 31.85
CA ILE A 861 9.51 5.30 31.46
C ILE A 861 9.37 5.21 29.95
N THR A 862 10.04 6.08 29.20
CA THR A 862 10.02 6.05 27.73
C THR A 862 10.70 4.77 27.21
N ASP A 863 11.82 4.36 27.77
CA ASP A 863 12.55 3.13 27.40
C ASP A 863 11.69 1.87 27.71
N LEU A 864 10.98 1.84 28.84
CA LEU A 864 10.01 0.76 29.15
C LEU A 864 8.87 0.73 28.13
N SER A 865 8.30 1.89 27.79
CA SER A 865 7.25 1.99 26.79
C SER A 865 7.74 1.54 25.40
N THR A 866 8.98 1.85 25.06
CA THR A 866 9.63 1.45 23.79
C THR A 866 9.77 -0.07 23.69
N LYS A 867 10.09 -0.75 24.78
CA LYS A 867 10.15 -2.23 24.81
C LYS A 867 8.78 -2.89 24.56
N VAL A 868 7.70 -2.20 24.92
CA VAL A 868 6.32 -2.74 24.79
C VAL A 868 5.70 -2.40 23.43
N HIS A 869 5.78 -1.15 22.99
CA HIS A 869 5.05 -0.63 21.81
C HIS A 869 5.94 -0.27 20.63
N GLY A 870 7.23 -0.38 20.80
CA GLY A 870 8.21 0.10 19.82
C GLY A 870 8.46 1.61 19.95
N GLU A 871 9.58 2.04 19.36
CA GLU A 871 10.11 3.39 19.48
C GLU A 871 9.14 4.45 18.92
N VAL A 872 8.58 4.22 17.73
CA VAL A 872 7.66 5.15 17.05
C VAL A 872 6.47 5.52 17.93
N ASN A 873 5.80 4.51 18.52
CA ASN A 873 4.62 4.76 19.37
C ASN A 873 4.98 5.47 20.67
N SER A 874 6.13 5.16 21.24
CA SER A 874 6.60 5.76 22.48
C SER A 874 7.00 7.22 22.29
N LEU A 875 7.63 7.56 21.16
CA LEU A 875 7.95 8.94 20.78
C LEU A 875 6.69 9.77 20.53
N ILE A 876 5.68 9.20 19.88
CA ILE A 876 4.37 9.87 19.71
C ILE A 876 3.74 10.17 21.08
N ASP A 877 3.73 9.22 22.00
CA ASP A 877 3.16 9.41 23.33
C ASP A 877 3.94 10.47 24.12
N LEU A 878 5.25 10.50 23.98
CA LEU A 878 6.10 11.52 24.59
C LEU A 878 5.83 12.92 23.99
N ALA A 879 5.66 13.02 22.66
CA ALA A 879 5.29 14.28 22.02
C ALA A 879 3.92 14.79 22.50
N VAL A 880 2.95 13.91 22.66
CA VAL A 880 1.63 14.24 23.22
C VAL A 880 1.77 14.71 24.67
N ALA A 881 2.60 14.06 25.49
CA ALA A 881 2.83 14.48 26.87
C ALA A 881 3.47 15.88 26.94
N PHE A 882 4.41 16.20 26.06
CA PHE A 882 4.97 17.55 25.96
C PHE A 882 3.93 18.57 25.50
N PHE A 883 3.08 18.21 24.54
CA PHE A 883 1.97 19.06 24.10
C PHE A 883 0.97 19.33 25.25
N GLU A 884 0.59 18.30 26.03
CA GLU A 884 -0.29 18.45 27.19
C GLU A 884 0.30 19.36 28.28
N CYS A 885 1.63 19.43 28.37
CA CYS A 885 2.38 20.36 29.24
C CYS A 885 2.64 21.74 28.61
N ASN A 886 2.02 22.05 27.47
CA ASN A 886 2.19 23.31 26.70
C ASN A 886 3.64 23.59 26.23
N ARG A 887 4.45 22.54 26.08
CA ARG A 887 5.84 22.64 25.58
C ARG A 887 5.87 22.28 24.07
N LEU A 888 5.27 23.16 23.24
CA LEU A 888 5.02 22.93 21.80
C LEU A 888 6.29 22.68 20.99
N TYR A 889 7.37 23.41 21.29
CA TYR A 889 8.65 23.26 20.61
C TYR A 889 9.22 21.85 20.75
N GLN A 890 9.26 21.33 21.99
CA GLN A 890 9.77 19.99 22.26
C GLN A 890 8.86 18.91 21.63
N ALA A 891 7.55 19.10 21.70
CA ALA A 891 6.59 18.21 21.05
C ALA A 891 6.83 18.15 19.53
N ARG A 892 7.00 19.30 18.87
CA ARG A 892 7.27 19.40 17.42
C ARG A 892 8.58 18.73 17.05
N LYS A 893 9.65 19.00 17.80
CA LYS A 893 10.98 18.41 17.56
C LYS A 893 10.97 16.89 17.63
N ILE A 894 10.19 16.32 18.54
CA ILE A 894 10.03 14.86 18.63
C ILE A 894 9.27 14.32 17.41
N LEU A 895 8.18 14.98 16.98
CA LEU A 895 7.40 14.55 15.82
C LEU A 895 8.19 14.66 14.49
N GLU A 896 9.18 15.51 14.45
CA GLU A 896 10.11 15.70 13.32
C GLU A 896 11.33 14.76 13.38
N THR A 897 11.40 13.85 14.35
CA THR A 897 12.51 12.88 14.43
C THR A 897 12.65 12.06 13.14
N PRO A 898 13.86 11.91 12.59
CA PRO A 898 14.10 11.15 11.37
C PRO A 898 13.57 9.73 11.47
N GLY A 899 12.83 9.29 10.44
CA GLY A 899 12.28 7.93 10.40
C GLY A 899 10.96 7.73 11.18
N LEU A 900 10.49 8.72 11.93
CA LEU A 900 9.23 8.65 12.65
C LEU A 900 8.06 8.69 11.66
N ARG A 901 7.31 7.61 11.55
CA ARG A 901 6.06 7.55 10.79
C ARG A 901 4.88 7.66 11.73
N LEU A 902 4.12 8.73 11.61
CA LEU A 902 2.94 8.96 12.44
C LEU A 902 1.86 7.90 12.16
N ASN A 903 1.37 7.27 13.22
CA ASN A 903 0.26 6.32 13.15
C ASN A 903 -1.07 7.10 13.09
N ARG A 904 -1.75 7.05 11.94
CA ARG A 904 -3.00 7.77 11.66
C ARG A 904 -4.12 7.46 12.68
N GLU A 905 -4.32 6.20 13.01
CA GLU A 905 -5.35 5.79 13.97
C GLU A 905 -5.05 6.31 15.39
N LYS A 906 -3.79 6.30 15.77
CA LYS A 906 -3.37 6.84 17.05
C LYS A 906 -3.59 8.36 17.11
N MET A 907 -3.28 9.09 16.05
CA MET A 907 -3.55 10.52 15.93
C MET A 907 -5.05 10.80 16.01
N ARG A 908 -5.87 10.02 15.30
CA ARG A 908 -7.33 10.15 15.33
C ARG A 908 -7.88 10.01 16.75
N ILE A 909 -7.48 8.99 17.49
CA ILE A 909 -7.93 8.76 18.89
C ILE A 909 -7.56 9.96 19.78
N ILE A 910 -6.36 10.50 19.63
CA ILE A 910 -5.89 11.65 20.42
C ILE A 910 -6.73 12.90 20.10
N ILE A 911 -6.99 13.15 18.82
CA ILE A 911 -7.74 14.33 18.35
C ILE A 911 -9.22 14.21 18.71
N GLU A 912 -9.83 13.04 18.61
CA GLU A 912 -11.19 12.79 19.08
C GLU A 912 -11.34 13.07 20.58
N LYS A 913 -10.33 12.72 21.39
CA LYS A 913 -10.29 13.08 22.83
C LYS A 913 -10.32 14.60 23.01
N TYR A 914 -9.49 15.37 22.29
CA TYR A 914 -9.49 16.83 22.39
C TYR A 914 -10.78 17.45 21.88
N TYR A 915 -11.34 16.93 20.78
CA TYR A 915 -12.64 17.37 20.28
C TYR A 915 -13.77 17.28 21.31
N MET A 916 -13.75 16.26 22.17
CA MET A 916 -14.76 16.05 23.20
C MET A 916 -14.61 17.01 24.40
N TYR A 917 -13.39 17.46 24.70
CA TYR A 917 -13.11 18.13 25.97
C TYR A 917 -12.51 19.54 25.85
N ASP A 918 -11.77 19.87 24.79
CA ASP A 918 -11.00 21.12 24.72
C ASP A 918 -10.73 21.60 23.28
N GLU A 919 -11.47 22.64 22.83
CA GLU A 919 -11.33 23.23 21.48
C GLU A 919 -9.98 23.89 21.26
N THR A 920 -9.42 24.57 22.29
CA THR A 920 -8.14 25.30 22.14
C THR A 920 -6.99 24.31 21.99
N ARG A 921 -7.03 23.19 22.70
CA ARG A 921 -6.07 22.10 22.51
C ARG A 921 -6.25 21.37 21.19
N LEU A 922 -7.49 21.22 20.72
CA LEU A 922 -7.77 20.66 19.40
C LEU A 922 -7.11 21.51 18.31
N GLU A 923 -7.33 22.83 18.33
CA GLU A 923 -6.74 23.77 17.38
C GLU A 923 -5.19 23.73 17.44
N GLY A 924 -4.62 23.84 18.62
CA GLY A 924 -3.16 23.83 18.82
C GLY A 924 -2.53 22.48 18.42
N PHE A 925 -3.20 21.34 18.64
CA PHE A 925 -2.67 20.04 18.26
C PHE A 925 -2.71 19.84 16.73
N ILE A 926 -3.78 20.30 16.04
CA ILE A 926 -3.85 20.28 14.60
C ILE A 926 -2.76 21.16 13.98
N GLN A 927 -2.53 22.36 14.54
CA GLN A 927 -1.42 23.22 14.11
C GLN A 927 -0.05 22.55 14.32
N LEU A 928 0.13 21.82 15.40
CA LEU A 928 1.34 21.04 15.66
C LEU A 928 1.59 19.97 14.58
N LEU A 929 0.54 19.41 13.98
CA LEU A 929 0.62 18.37 12.96
C LEU A 929 0.80 18.92 11.54
N ASN A 930 0.57 20.20 11.31
CA ASN A 930 0.68 20.81 9.98
C ASN A 930 2.10 20.64 9.40
N GLY A 931 2.17 20.27 8.12
CA GLY A 931 3.44 20.02 7.43
C GLY A 931 4.08 18.66 7.71
N LEU A 932 3.50 17.84 8.61
CA LEU A 932 3.89 16.43 8.77
C LEU A 932 3.18 15.56 7.72
N PHE A 933 3.76 14.38 7.40
CA PHE A 933 3.20 13.43 6.42
C PHE A 933 1.92 12.73 6.93
N LEU A 934 0.90 13.51 7.19
CA LEU A 934 -0.37 13.02 7.71
C LEU A 934 -1.52 13.68 6.95
N ASP A 935 -2.55 12.90 6.60
CA ASP A 935 -3.80 13.47 6.11
C ASP A 935 -4.50 14.17 7.27
N VAL A 936 -4.49 15.49 7.23
CA VAL A 936 -5.05 16.35 8.29
C VAL A 936 -6.53 16.69 8.07
N ASP A 937 -7.09 16.42 6.86
CA ASP A 937 -8.49 16.74 6.55
C ASP A 937 -9.51 16.20 7.56
N PRO A 938 -9.45 14.94 8.03
CA PRO A 938 -10.38 14.44 9.05
C PRO A 938 -10.33 15.23 10.35
N PHE A 939 -9.20 15.83 10.65
CA PHE A 939 -9.00 16.64 11.85
C PHE A 939 -9.57 18.05 11.67
N TYR A 940 -9.44 18.61 10.46
CA TYR A 940 -10.11 19.85 10.07
C TYR A 940 -11.64 19.71 10.09
N VAL A 941 -12.18 18.53 9.71
CA VAL A 941 -13.63 18.25 9.85
C VAL A 941 -14.09 18.31 11.31
N LEU A 942 -13.29 17.75 12.24
CA LEU A 942 -13.62 17.82 13.67
C LEU A 942 -13.55 19.26 14.21
N LEU A 943 -12.54 20.03 13.79
CA LEU A 943 -12.38 21.42 14.16
C LEU A 943 -13.53 22.27 13.61
N LEU A 944 -13.91 22.04 12.34
CA LEU A 944 -15.07 22.68 11.69
C LEU A 944 -16.35 22.42 12.48
N LYS A 945 -16.60 21.16 12.87
CA LYS A 945 -17.76 20.79 13.72
C LYS A 945 -17.73 21.49 15.08
N SER A 946 -16.55 21.68 15.68
CA SER A 946 -16.41 22.41 16.93
C SER A 946 -16.77 23.88 16.78
N TYR A 947 -16.29 24.56 15.72
CA TYR A 947 -16.64 25.94 15.41
C TYR A 947 -18.13 26.10 15.09
N GLY A 948 -18.69 25.16 14.30
CA GLY A 948 -20.12 25.15 13.94
C GLY A 948 -21.04 25.03 15.14
N LYS A 949 -20.73 24.21 16.15
CA LYS A 949 -21.49 24.10 17.39
C LYS A 949 -21.57 25.43 18.16
N LYS A 950 -20.58 26.31 17.98
CA LYS A 950 -20.48 27.62 18.66
C LYS A 950 -20.89 28.78 17.75
N GLY A 951 -21.37 28.51 16.55
CA GLY A 951 -21.81 29.53 15.58
C GLY A 951 -20.70 30.43 15.03
N LYS A 952 -19.43 30.00 15.09
CA LYS A 952 -18.26 30.78 14.65
C LYS A 952 -18.02 30.59 13.13
N TRP A 953 -18.95 31.01 12.30
CA TRP A 953 -18.90 30.80 10.84
C TRP A 953 -17.69 31.47 10.18
N GLU A 954 -17.21 32.62 10.67
CA GLU A 954 -16.02 33.29 10.15
C GLU A 954 -14.77 32.41 10.27
N LYS A 955 -14.60 31.73 11.42
CA LYS A 955 -13.49 30.78 11.61
C LYS A 955 -13.65 29.56 10.70
N CYS A 956 -14.86 29.14 10.37
CA CYS A 956 -15.10 28.05 9.43
C CYS A 956 -14.65 28.43 8.01
N LEU A 957 -14.93 29.64 7.54
CA LEU A 957 -14.45 30.15 6.26
C LEU A 957 -12.94 30.36 6.25
N ALA A 958 -12.38 30.90 7.33
CA ALA A 958 -10.93 31.06 7.48
C ALA A 958 -10.21 29.70 7.39
N LEU A 959 -10.77 28.65 8.00
CA LEU A 959 -10.24 27.29 7.93
C LEU A 959 -10.23 26.76 6.48
N TRP A 960 -11.31 26.95 5.71
CA TRP A 960 -11.35 26.57 4.30
C TRP A 960 -10.36 27.35 3.44
N THR A 961 -10.16 28.63 3.73
CA THR A 961 -9.15 29.45 3.05
C THR A 961 -7.73 29.00 3.40
N GLN A 962 -7.48 28.64 4.66
CA GLN A 962 -6.20 28.04 5.09
C GLN A 962 -5.90 26.73 4.33
N MET A 963 -6.90 25.87 4.14
CA MET A 963 -6.73 24.65 3.33
C MET A 963 -6.30 24.95 1.89
N GLN A 964 -6.82 26.03 1.28
CA GLN A 964 -6.38 26.46 -0.06
C GLN A 964 -4.93 26.98 -0.05
N GLU A 965 -4.53 27.72 0.98
CA GLU A 965 -3.17 28.24 1.15
C GLU A 965 -2.15 27.11 1.33
N GLU A 966 -2.48 26.13 2.16
CA GLU A 966 -1.64 24.96 2.45
C GLU A 966 -1.76 23.85 1.39
N ASN A 967 -2.56 24.04 0.35
CA ASN A 967 -2.84 23.04 -0.69
C ASN A 967 -3.36 21.70 -0.12
N ILE A 968 -4.26 21.74 0.84
CA ILE A 968 -4.93 20.57 1.41
C ILE A 968 -6.20 20.27 0.61
N GLN A 969 -6.41 18.99 0.24
CA GLN A 969 -7.66 18.56 -0.42
C GLN A 969 -8.78 18.45 0.61
N PRO A 970 -9.82 19.28 0.56
CA PRO A 970 -10.97 19.08 1.42
C PRO A 970 -11.71 17.79 1.06
N SER A 971 -12.26 17.11 2.04
CA SER A 971 -13.14 15.96 1.79
C SER A 971 -14.57 16.43 1.47
N VAL A 972 -15.35 15.54 0.85
CA VAL A 972 -16.80 15.80 0.64
C VAL A 972 -17.47 16.08 1.98
N THR A 973 -17.11 15.35 3.04
CA THR A 973 -17.65 15.56 4.40
C THR A 973 -17.29 16.92 4.98
N PHE A 974 -16.11 17.46 4.67
CA PHE A 974 -15.73 18.80 5.07
C PHE A 974 -16.60 19.85 4.39
N MET A 975 -16.78 19.74 3.09
CA MET A 975 -17.57 20.71 2.30
C MET A 975 -19.06 20.67 2.65
N GLU A 976 -19.64 19.49 2.82
CA GLU A 976 -21.02 19.31 3.28
C GLU A 976 -21.26 19.92 4.66
N GLU A 977 -20.32 19.71 5.59
CA GLU A 977 -20.45 20.27 6.93
C GLU A 977 -20.27 21.79 6.94
N LEU A 978 -19.36 22.33 6.13
CA LEU A 978 -19.19 23.77 5.95
C LEU A 978 -20.46 24.41 5.36
N GLU A 979 -21.02 23.79 4.31
CA GLU A 979 -22.30 24.23 3.71
C GLU A 979 -23.43 24.23 4.75
N ARG A 980 -23.54 23.15 5.53
CA ARG A 980 -24.54 23.05 6.60
C ARG A 980 -24.43 24.19 7.62
N ILE A 981 -23.19 24.50 8.06
CA ILE A 981 -22.94 25.55 9.04
C ILE A 981 -23.30 26.94 8.47
N LEU A 982 -22.86 27.23 7.23
CA LEU A 982 -23.13 28.51 6.58
C LEU A 982 -24.65 28.73 6.38
N LYS A 983 -25.38 27.69 5.95
CA LYS A 983 -26.85 27.72 5.85
C LYS A 983 -27.53 27.98 7.20
N GLN A 984 -27.02 27.34 8.28
CA GLN A 984 -27.57 27.57 9.64
C GLN A 984 -27.31 28.99 10.16
N CYS A 985 -26.22 29.62 9.70
CA CYS A 985 -25.88 31.00 10.06
C CYS A 985 -26.42 32.05 9.06
N ASN A 986 -27.23 31.66 8.07
CA ASN A 986 -27.74 32.50 6.99
C ASN A 986 -26.65 33.30 6.24
N GLN A 987 -25.53 32.66 5.98
CA GLN A 987 -24.40 33.22 5.22
C GLN A 987 -24.39 32.68 3.78
N GLU A 988 -23.87 33.52 2.86
CA GLU A 988 -23.67 33.11 1.47
C GLU A 988 -22.63 31.98 1.37
N ILE A 989 -22.89 31.04 0.45
CA ILE A 989 -21.99 29.90 0.21
C ILE A 989 -21.02 30.28 -0.92
N PRO A 990 -19.70 30.46 -0.63
CA PRO A 990 -18.74 30.96 -1.62
C PRO A 990 -18.16 29.85 -2.52
N PHE A 991 -18.78 28.67 -2.57
CA PHE A 991 -18.29 27.52 -3.33
C PHE A 991 -19.45 26.76 -4.00
N ALA A 992 -19.12 25.93 -5.00
CA ALA A 992 -20.07 25.12 -5.73
C ALA A 992 -20.65 24.00 -4.83
N THR A 993 -21.98 23.93 -4.73
CA THR A 993 -22.68 22.91 -3.96
C THR A 993 -22.99 21.67 -4.80
N SER A 994 -22.93 20.48 -4.20
CA SER A 994 -23.17 19.22 -4.89
C SER A 994 -24.67 18.92 -5.14
N HIS A 995 -25.59 19.72 -4.61
CA HIS A 995 -26.98 19.53 -4.87
C HIS A 995 -27.35 20.07 -6.27
N LYS A 996 -27.70 19.17 -7.18
CA LYS A 996 -28.56 19.50 -8.31
C LYS A 996 -29.87 20.00 -7.73
N GLU A 997 -30.07 21.31 -7.67
CA GLU A 997 -31.43 21.82 -7.75
C GLU A 997 -31.96 21.33 -9.10
N SER A 998 -32.94 20.43 -9.04
CA SER A 998 -33.81 20.15 -10.18
C SER A 998 -34.42 21.50 -10.56
N VAL A 999 -33.82 22.13 -11.56
CA VAL A 999 -34.49 23.24 -12.25
C VAL A 999 -35.74 22.62 -12.87
N THR A 1000 -36.86 22.72 -12.16
CA THR A 1000 -38.14 22.58 -12.75
C THR A 1000 -38.27 23.65 -13.84
N ASP A 1001 -38.28 23.18 -15.09
CA ASP A 1001 -38.76 23.95 -16.23
C ASP A 1001 -40.12 24.61 -15.93
N GLN A 1002 -40.11 25.81 -15.44
CA GLN A 1002 -41.27 26.72 -15.53
C GLN A 1002 -40.73 28.15 -15.59
N ASN A 1003 -40.89 28.75 -16.78
CA ASN A 1003 -40.74 30.14 -17.20
C ASN A 1003 -39.61 30.44 -18.21
N PHE A 1004 -39.69 29.83 -19.38
CA PHE A 1004 -39.31 30.49 -20.64
C PHE A 1004 -40.52 30.53 -21.58
N ALA A 1005 -41.49 31.35 -21.25
CA ALA A 1005 -42.47 31.84 -22.18
C ALA A 1005 -42.83 33.25 -21.71
N CYS A 1006 -42.12 34.25 -22.19
CA CYS A 1006 -42.50 35.65 -22.42
C CYS A 1006 -41.21 36.49 -22.51
N LEU A 1007 -40.77 36.68 -23.69
CA LEU A 1007 -40.42 37.98 -24.31
C LEU A 1007 -39.65 37.70 -25.59
N ALA A 1008 -40.45 37.70 -26.66
CA ALA A 1008 -39.99 37.96 -28.02
C ALA A 1008 -39.57 39.41 -28.14
#